data_87fa87cc34d18a540e30f1f3f2e044c1
#
_entry.id   87fa87cc34d18a540e30f1f3f2e044c1
#
_cell.length_a   1.000
_cell.length_b   1.000
_cell.length_c   1.000
_cell.angle_alpha   90.00
_cell.angle_beta   90.00
_cell.angle_gamma   90.00
#
_symmetry.space_group_name_H-M   'P 1'
#
loop_
_entity.id
_entity.type
_entity.pdbx_description
1 polymer ?
#
loop_
_entity_poly.entity_id
_entity_poly.type
_entity_poly.pdbx_seq_one_letter_code
_entity_poly.pdbx_strand_id
1 'polypeptide(L)'
;MTARTAIHNLQVANPLLSFINDQMLPATGVNPAKFWQGFNDIVADLAPKNIALLAERDRIQTAMDQWHTANPGPVAAGKAMKAYRQYLSQIGYLVPEPKNAQATTANVDAELAKLAGPQLVVPILNARYALNAANARWGSLYDALYGTDAISEADGCEKGTGYNPQRGAKVIDYCRNVLDRCAPLKKGSHVGSKGYAVKAGKLVVTLANGKSTSLHHAKQFVGYTGDAKAPASVLFVHNGLHLDLQINKTTAIGKTDPAGVSDLIAESALSTILDLEDSVAAVDADDKVLAYKNWLGILQGSLSEEVQKGGKTFTRTMNPDREYTKANAKTGSQAAGGKGTVKLHGRSLMFVRNVGHLMTNPAILYKAADGSMKEIPEGILDAMITVTCALVDLQKKSSHPLRNSRTGSVYIVKPKMHGPAEVAFADELFGRVEKVIGMKPSTVKLGIMDEERRTSANLKACIAAAKSRVAFINTGFLDRTGDEMHTCMLAGPVMRKGDIKNSTWLGAYEKNNVNVGLACGLRGRAQIGKGMWAMPDLMADMLKAKIGHPLAGANTAWVPSPTAATLHAMHYHQVDVPALQKQMEKAVAKQDLKQLREDTLNALLQFPVVAKDAANWSAQDKQKELDNNAQGILGYVVRWVDQGVGCSKVPDINGVGLMEDRATLRISSQHMANWMQHGVVTEKQVKATMERMAAVVDAQNAGDAAYQPMAGNFAKSAAYKAACDLVFKGKAQPSGYTEPLLHAWRLKVKAA
;
A
#
# COMPACT_ATOMS: atom_id res chain seq x y z
N MET A 1 33.61 -4.99 8.65
CA MET A 1 32.55 -5.27 9.66
C MET A 1 32.17 -3.96 10.33
N THR A 2 30.88 -3.65 10.47
CA THR A 2 30.38 -2.44 11.11
C THR A 2 30.74 -2.45 12.60
N ALA A 3 31.36 -1.38 13.11
CA ALA A 3 31.69 -1.24 14.53
C ALA A 3 30.42 -1.26 15.39
N ARG A 4 30.49 -1.90 16.57
CA ARG A 4 29.35 -2.12 17.46
C ARG A 4 29.68 -1.73 18.90
N THR A 5 28.67 -1.30 19.62
CA THR A 5 28.75 -1.01 21.06
C THR A 5 27.80 -1.94 21.81
N ALA A 6 28.29 -2.52 22.91
CA ALA A 6 27.50 -3.39 23.76
C ALA A 6 26.62 -2.56 24.69
N ILE A 7 25.32 -2.89 24.76
CA ILE A 7 24.35 -2.32 25.70
C ILE A 7 23.49 -3.47 26.20
N HIS A 8 23.62 -3.83 27.47
CA HIS A 8 23.03 -5.05 28.07
C HIS A 8 23.42 -6.29 27.23
N ASN A 9 22.48 -7.09 26.77
CA ASN A 9 22.72 -8.27 25.93
C ASN A 9 22.69 -7.97 24.44
N LEU A 10 22.65 -6.67 24.05
CA LEU A 10 22.61 -6.22 22.67
C LEU A 10 23.98 -5.70 22.23
N GLN A 11 24.35 -5.98 20.99
CA GLN A 11 25.48 -5.35 20.29
C GLN A 11 24.92 -4.50 19.15
N VAL A 12 24.86 -3.20 19.36
CA VAL A 12 24.22 -2.25 18.45
C VAL A 12 25.25 -1.66 17.49
N ALA A 13 24.97 -1.67 16.20
CA ALA A 13 25.78 -1.00 15.19
C ALA A 13 25.87 0.51 15.47
N ASN A 14 27.07 1.08 15.42
CA ASN A 14 27.31 2.46 15.85
C ASN A 14 26.46 3.51 15.09
N PRO A 15 26.22 3.40 13.76
CA PRO A 15 25.31 4.33 13.08
C PRO A 15 23.89 4.33 13.65
N LEU A 16 23.36 3.15 13.98
CA LEU A 16 22.04 3.02 14.61
C LEU A 16 22.05 3.56 16.04
N LEU A 17 23.09 3.26 16.79
CA LEU A 17 23.24 3.75 18.17
C LEU A 17 23.26 5.30 18.22
N SER A 18 24.06 5.93 17.36
CA SER A 18 24.10 7.39 17.24
C SER A 18 22.75 7.98 16.85
N PHE A 19 22.05 7.40 15.88
CA PHE A 19 20.70 7.85 15.53
C PHE A 19 19.75 7.79 16.73
N ILE A 20 19.76 6.67 17.46
CA ILE A 20 18.87 6.49 18.62
C ILE A 20 19.22 7.50 19.72
N ASN A 21 20.48 7.57 20.15
CA ASN A 21 20.88 8.35 21.31
C ASN A 21 20.96 9.86 21.04
N ASP A 22 21.38 10.26 19.84
CA ASP A 22 21.70 11.66 19.54
C ASP A 22 20.54 12.38 18.81
N GLN A 23 19.61 11.65 18.20
CA GLN A 23 18.51 12.23 17.43
C GLN A 23 17.13 11.81 17.96
N MET A 24 16.83 10.50 18.00
CA MET A 24 15.50 10.01 18.33
C MET A 24 15.13 10.21 19.81
N LEU A 25 15.97 9.79 20.74
CA LEU A 25 15.68 9.90 22.19
C LEU A 25 15.60 11.35 22.64
N PRO A 26 16.52 12.26 22.24
CA PRO A 26 16.36 13.69 22.55
C PRO A 26 15.08 14.29 21.98
N ALA A 27 14.73 13.96 20.74
CA ALA A 27 13.51 14.48 20.10
C ALA A 27 12.22 14.00 20.77
N THR A 28 12.22 12.77 21.32
CA THR A 28 11.05 12.15 21.94
C THR A 28 10.99 12.33 23.47
N GLY A 29 12.07 12.76 24.10
CA GLY A 29 12.17 12.89 25.56
C GLY A 29 12.13 11.58 26.32
N VAL A 30 12.33 10.45 25.65
CA VAL A 30 12.37 9.13 26.28
C VAL A 30 13.71 8.96 26.99
N ASN A 31 13.67 8.51 28.24
CA ASN A 31 14.89 8.27 29.01
C ASN A 31 15.73 7.14 28.40
N PRO A 32 17.02 7.36 28.08
CA PRO A 32 17.85 6.37 27.39
C PRO A 32 18.02 5.06 28.18
N ALA A 33 18.23 5.11 29.48
CA ALA A 33 18.39 3.90 30.29
C ALA A 33 17.12 3.04 30.30
N LYS A 34 15.95 3.67 30.44
CA LYS A 34 14.65 2.99 30.35
C LYS A 34 14.40 2.40 28.96
N PHE A 35 14.76 3.14 27.91
CA PHE A 35 14.62 2.68 26.52
C PHE A 35 15.46 1.43 26.29
N TRP A 36 16.77 1.46 26.59
CA TRP A 36 17.66 0.34 26.30
C TRP A 36 17.36 -0.88 27.15
N GLN A 37 17.03 -0.69 28.45
CA GLN A 37 16.60 -1.81 29.29
C GLN A 37 15.34 -2.45 28.75
N GLY A 38 14.31 -1.65 28.43
CA GLY A 38 13.05 -2.16 27.90
C GLY A 38 13.21 -2.81 26.52
N PHE A 39 14.09 -2.30 25.66
CA PHE A 39 14.38 -2.90 24.37
C PHE A 39 15.09 -4.27 24.56
N ASN A 40 16.09 -4.34 25.44
CA ASN A 40 16.74 -5.61 25.80
C ASN A 40 15.73 -6.66 26.29
N ASP A 41 14.82 -6.26 27.18
CA ASP A 41 13.81 -7.17 27.74
C ASP A 41 12.80 -7.63 26.67
N ILE A 42 12.38 -6.74 25.77
CA ILE A 42 11.52 -7.09 24.63
C ILE A 42 12.22 -8.12 23.75
N VAL A 43 13.48 -7.91 23.40
CA VAL A 43 14.23 -8.86 22.55
C VAL A 43 14.40 -10.20 23.25
N ALA A 44 14.77 -10.20 24.53
CA ALA A 44 14.96 -11.43 25.30
C ALA A 44 13.68 -12.29 25.38
N ASP A 45 12.52 -11.63 25.57
CA ASP A 45 11.24 -12.33 25.72
C ASP A 45 10.59 -12.70 24.37
N LEU A 46 10.68 -11.82 23.36
CA LEU A 46 9.91 -11.97 22.15
C LEU A 46 10.69 -12.60 20.97
N ALA A 47 12.02 -12.53 20.93
CA ALA A 47 12.77 -13.21 19.88
C ALA A 47 12.58 -14.74 19.90
N PRO A 48 12.58 -15.44 21.06
CA PRO A 48 12.24 -16.86 21.10
C PRO A 48 10.81 -17.17 20.63
N LYS A 49 9.83 -16.32 20.96
CA LYS A 49 8.45 -16.48 20.47
C LYS A 49 8.35 -16.32 18.96
N ASN A 50 9.07 -15.34 18.40
CA ASN A 50 9.14 -15.14 16.94
C ASN A 50 9.72 -16.39 16.25
N ILE A 51 10.81 -16.96 16.77
CA ILE A 51 11.41 -18.20 16.25
C ILE A 51 10.40 -19.35 16.30
N ALA A 52 9.67 -19.50 17.40
CA ALA A 52 8.67 -20.55 17.55
C ALA A 52 7.50 -20.41 16.53
N LEU A 53 7.07 -19.17 16.23
CA LEU A 53 6.05 -18.91 15.20
C LEU A 53 6.54 -19.28 13.80
N LEU A 54 7.81 -19.01 13.49
CA LEU A 54 8.41 -19.41 12.22
C LEU A 54 8.54 -20.93 12.11
N ALA A 55 8.97 -21.61 13.17
CA ALA A 55 8.99 -23.08 13.21
C ALA A 55 7.59 -23.69 13.02
N GLU A 56 6.55 -23.05 13.52
CA GLU A 56 5.16 -23.46 13.30
C GLU A 56 4.73 -23.30 11.82
N ARG A 57 5.22 -22.25 11.10
CA ARG A 57 5.01 -22.15 9.65
C ARG A 57 5.60 -23.37 8.92
N ASP A 58 6.85 -23.72 9.24
CA ASP A 58 7.57 -24.84 8.61
C ASP A 58 6.89 -26.18 8.90
N ARG A 59 6.43 -26.39 10.14
CA ARG A 59 5.68 -27.58 10.54
C ARG A 59 4.38 -27.71 9.73
N ILE A 60 3.63 -26.62 9.59
CA ILE A 60 2.38 -26.60 8.85
C ILE A 60 2.63 -26.83 7.36
N GLN A 61 3.64 -26.17 6.77
CA GLN A 61 3.98 -26.37 5.36
C GLN A 61 4.38 -27.82 5.09
N THR A 62 5.18 -28.42 5.97
CA THR A 62 5.55 -29.85 5.85
C THR A 62 4.31 -30.74 5.86
N ALA A 63 3.35 -30.49 6.74
CA ALA A 63 2.09 -31.25 6.78
C ALA A 63 1.26 -31.04 5.50
N MET A 64 1.22 -29.82 4.97
CA MET A 64 0.56 -29.51 3.68
C MET A 64 1.22 -30.24 2.52
N ASP A 65 2.53 -30.27 2.46
CA ASP A 65 3.30 -30.97 1.43
C ASP A 65 3.02 -32.49 1.46
N GLN A 66 2.96 -33.08 2.65
CA GLN A 66 2.58 -34.49 2.82
C GLN A 66 1.16 -34.77 2.31
N TRP A 67 0.20 -33.90 2.65
CA TRP A 67 -1.18 -34.02 2.16
C TRP A 67 -1.22 -33.94 0.63
N HIS A 68 -0.59 -32.93 0.04
CA HIS A 68 -0.64 -32.70 -1.40
C HIS A 68 0.09 -33.80 -2.19
N THR A 69 1.14 -34.37 -1.63
CA THR A 69 1.83 -35.52 -2.23
C THR A 69 0.92 -36.77 -2.24
N ALA A 70 0.15 -36.98 -1.17
CA ALA A 70 -0.79 -38.08 -1.08
C ALA A 70 -2.11 -37.86 -1.86
N ASN A 71 -2.48 -36.62 -2.11
CA ASN A 71 -3.71 -36.18 -2.77
C ASN A 71 -3.39 -35.15 -3.88
N PRO A 72 -2.75 -35.59 -4.98
CA PRO A 72 -2.35 -34.68 -6.06
C PRO A 72 -3.56 -34.16 -6.85
N GLY A 73 -3.38 -32.94 -7.42
CA GLY A 73 -4.39 -32.28 -8.23
C GLY A 73 -5.28 -31.32 -7.44
N PRO A 74 -6.22 -30.67 -8.12
CA PRO A 74 -7.18 -29.75 -7.48
C PRO A 74 -8.12 -30.50 -6.54
N VAL A 75 -8.46 -29.87 -5.42
CA VAL A 75 -9.41 -30.46 -4.46
C VAL A 75 -10.83 -30.41 -5.02
N ALA A 76 -11.41 -31.55 -5.30
CA ALA A 76 -12.79 -31.64 -5.78
C ALA A 76 -13.80 -31.20 -4.71
N ALA A 77 -14.90 -30.59 -5.16
CA ALA A 77 -16.00 -30.17 -4.27
C ALA A 77 -16.64 -31.40 -3.53
N GLY A 78 -17.39 -31.11 -2.48
CA GLY A 78 -18.11 -32.13 -1.72
C GLY A 78 -17.24 -32.90 -0.73
N LYS A 79 -17.18 -34.25 -0.83
CA LYS A 79 -16.48 -35.09 0.16
C LYS A 79 -14.98 -34.78 0.27
N ALA A 80 -14.30 -34.56 -0.86
CA ALA A 80 -12.86 -34.23 -0.88
C ALA A 80 -12.58 -32.92 -0.17
N MET A 81 -13.32 -31.87 -0.47
CA MET A 81 -13.18 -30.58 0.20
C MET A 81 -13.47 -30.66 1.71
N LYS A 82 -14.47 -31.44 2.10
CA LYS A 82 -14.77 -31.69 3.51
C LYS A 82 -13.60 -32.39 4.23
N ALA A 83 -13.03 -33.44 3.62
CA ALA A 83 -11.85 -34.14 4.15
C ALA A 83 -10.64 -33.20 4.27
N TYR A 84 -10.39 -32.37 3.24
CA TYR A 84 -9.31 -31.38 3.25
C TYR A 84 -9.48 -30.36 4.39
N ARG A 85 -10.67 -29.79 4.57
CA ARG A 85 -10.97 -28.87 5.67
C ARG A 85 -10.77 -29.53 7.04
N GLN A 86 -11.18 -30.78 7.20
CA GLN A 86 -10.97 -31.54 8.43
C GLN A 86 -9.47 -31.70 8.71
N TYR A 87 -8.69 -32.08 7.71
CA TYR A 87 -7.25 -32.18 7.82
C TYR A 87 -6.62 -30.83 8.19
N LEU A 88 -6.99 -29.72 7.51
CA LEU A 88 -6.51 -28.38 7.84
C LEU A 88 -6.82 -27.98 9.28
N SER A 89 -7.96 -28.40 9.82
CA SER A 89 -8.29 -28.15 11.24
C SER A 89 -7.45 -29.01 12.18
N GLN A 90 -7.16 -30.27 11.80
CA GLN A 90 -6.31 -31.17 12.62
C GLN A 90 -4.87 -30.68 12.75
N ILE A 91 -4.30 -30.14 11.67
CA ILE A 91 -2.92 -29.62 11.69
C ILE A 91 -2.83 -28.18 12.27
N GLY A 92 -3.95 -27.57 12.65
CA GLY A 92 -4.00 -26.19 13.17
C GLY A 92 -3.89 -25.09 12.11
N TYR A 93 -4.03 -25.45 10.82
CA TYR A 93 -4.09 -24.44 9.73
C TYR A 93 -5.38 -23.62 9.81
N LEU A 94 -6.53 -24.27 9.99
CA LEU A 94 -7.80 -23.65 10.29
C LEU A 94 -8.05 -23.66 11.79
N VAL A 95 -8.38 -22.50 12.34
CA VAL A 95 -8.74 -22.37 13.77
C VAL A 95 -10.24 -22.16 13.95
N PRO A 96 -10.81 -22.50 15.12
CA PRO A 96 -12.21 -22.22 15.43
C PRO A 96 -12.51 -20.71 15.33
N GLU A 97 -13.63 -20.36 14.71
CA GLU A 97 -14.05 -18.97 14.66
C GLU A 97 -14.39 -18.41 16.06
N PRO A 98 -13.85 -17.24 16.41
CA PRO A 98 -14.18 -16.62 17.67
C PRO A 98 -15.65 -16.15 17.68
N LYS A 99 -16.36 -16.37 18.80
CA LYS A 99 -17.73 -15.90 18.99
C LYS A 99 -17.84 -14.38 18.96
N ASN A 100 -16.84 -13.68 19.51
CA ASN A 100 -16.76 -12.21 19.55
C ASN A 100 -15.49 -11.73 18.85
N ALA A 101 -15.65 -11.19 17.64
CA ALA A 101 -14.59 -10.58 16.84
C ALA A 101 -14.86 -9.11 16.51
N GLN A 102 -15.78 -8.46 17.23
CA GLN A 102 -16.10 -7.05 17.00
C GLN A 102 -14.89 -6.17 17.29
N ALA A 103 -14.50 -5.35 16.33
CA ALA A 103 -13.45 -4.36 16.50
C ALA A 103 -13.87 -3.33 17.53
N THR A 104 -12.98 -3.04 18.47
CA THR A 104 -13.17 -2.03 19.52
C THR A 104 -12.20 -0.86 19.38
N THR A 105 -11.52 -0.76 18.24
CA THR A 105 -10.58 0.31 17.94
C THR A 105 -11.21 1.68 18.17
N ALA A 106 -10.54 2.51 18.96
CA ALA A 106 -10.95 3.86 19.31
C ALA A 106 -9.86 4.89 18.96
N ASN A 107 -10.20 6.17 19.01
CA ASN A 107 -9.31 7.28 18.69
C ASN A 107 -8.72 7.17 17.27
N VAL A 108 -9.55 6.83 16.30
CA VAL A 108 -9.17 6.68 14.90
C VAL A 108 -9.46 7.97 14.15
N ASP A 109 -8.49 8.42 13.33
CA ASP A 109 -8.65 9.63 12.51
C ASP A 109 -9.74 9.44 11.45
N ALA A 110 -10.33 10.57 11.01
CA ALA A 110 -11.48 10.56 10.10
C ALA A 110 -11.19 9.87 8.75
N GLU A 111 -9.94 9.93 8.30
CA GLU A 111 -9.43 9.30 7.09
C GLU A 111 -9.64 7.78 7.07
N LEU A 112 -9.68 7.15 8.25
CA LEU A 112 -9.95 5.72 8.39
C LEU A 112 -11.40 5.45 8.76
N ALA A 113 -11.94 6.27 9.68
CA ALA A 113 -13.22 5.98 10.31
C ALA A 113 -14.43 6.48 9.49
N LYS A 114 -14.27 7.55 8.72
CA LYS A 114 -15.41 8.28 8.14
C LYS A 114 -15.31 8.51 6.64
N LEU A 115 -14.10 8.61 6.12
CA LEU A 115 -13.85 8.95 4.73
C LEU A 115 -13.53 7.69 3.91
N ALA A 116 -13.80 7.77 2.62
CA ALA A 116 -13.38 6.78 1.65
C ALA A 116 -12.56 7.48 0.57
N GLY A 117 -11.38 6.95 0.24
CA GLY A 117 -10.49 7.56 -0.73
C GLY A 117 -9.20 6.79 -0.92
N PRO A 118 -8.36 7.21 -1.88
CA PRO A 118 -7.11 6.55 -2.22
C PRO A 118 -6.09 6.51 -1.07
N GLN A 119 -5.27 5.46 -1.07
CA GLN A 119 -4.11 5.31 -0.20
C GLN A 119 -2.85 5.12 -1.04
N LEU A 120 -1.83 5.95 -0.80
CA LEU A 120 -0.52 5.81 -1.42
C LEU A 120 0.35 4.82 -0.66
N VAL A 121 1.24 4.13 -1.38
CA VAL A 121 2.36 3.38 -0.80
C VAL A 121 3.63 3.85 -1.51
N VAL A 122 4.62 4.29 -0.75
CA VAL A 122 5.88 4.79 -1.29
C VAL A 122 7.08 4.31 -0.45
N PRO A 123 8.25 4.07 -1.09
CA PRO A 123 9.45 3.65 -0.39
C PRO A 123 9.95 4.75 0.57
N ILE A 124 10.11 4.41 1.84
CA ILE A 124 10.54 5.35 2.88
C ILE A 124 11.99 5.84 2.71
N LEU A 125 12.83 5.08 2.03
CA LEU A 125 14.24 5.44 1.79
C LEU A 125 14.39 6.68 0.90
N ASN A 126 13.37 7.03 0.12
CA ASN A 126 13.39 8.20 -0.74
C ASN A 126 12.62 9.38 -0.12
N ALA A 127 13.35 10.33 0.48
CA ALA A 127 12.77 11.49 1.15
C ALA A 127 11.89 12.33 0.21
N ARG A 128 12.28 12.48 -1.08
CA ARG A 128 11.48 13.20 -2.07
C ARG A 128 10.13 12.50 -2.33
N TYR A 129 10.10 11.17 -2.40
CA TYR A 129 8.86 10.42 -2.56
C TYR A 129 7.99 10.53 -1.31
N ALA A 130 8.59 10.45 -0.11
CA ALA A 130 7.88 10.62 1.15
C ALA A 130 7.19 12.01 1.24
N LEU A 131 7.89 13.08 0.88
CA LEU A 131 7.34 14.44 0.83
C LEU A 131 6.26 14.61 -0.23
N ASN A 132 6.48 14.08 -1.44
CA ASN A 132 5.48 14.10 -2.51
C ASN A 132 4.20 13.39 -2.08
N ALA A 133 4.33 12.24 -1.42
CA ALA A 133 3.19 11.46 -0.95
C ALA A 133 2.47 12.15 0.22
N ALA A 134 3.20 12.74 1.17
CA ALA A 134 2.60 13.55 2.22
C ALA A 134 1.77 14.71 1.64
N ASN A 135 2.26 15.37 0.60
CA ASN A 135 1.59 16.48 -0.06
C ASN A 135 0.48 16.06 -1.05
N ALA A 136 0.40 14.79 -1.40
CA ALA A 136 -0.59 14.25 -2.35
C ALA A 136 -2.02 14.18 -1.80
N ARG A 137 -2.27 14.68 -0.58
CA ARG A 137 -3.65 14.89 -0.09
C ARG A 137 -4.46 15.72 -1.08
N TRP A 138 -3.83 16.68 -1.77
CA TRP A 138 -4.46 17.56 -2.73
C TRP A 138 -3.72 17.48 -4.06
N GLY A 139 -4.44 17.13 -5.12
CA GLY A 139 -3.88 16.98 -6.45
C GLY A 139 -4.65 17.77 -7.50
N SER A 140 -3.92 18.37 -8.45
CA SER A 140 -4.49 19.00 -9.63
C SER A 140 -5.14 17.94 -10.53
N LEU A 141 -6.45 18.03 -10.75
CA LEU A 141 -7.14 17.15 -11.69
C LEU A 141 -6.80 17.53 -13.13
N TYR A 142 -6.54 18.82 -13.39
CA TYR A 142 -6.08 19.28 -14.71
C TYR A 142 -4.74 18.64 -15.08
N ASP A 143 -3.75 18.73 -14.21
CA ASP A 143 -2.43 18.12 -14.44
C ASP A 143 -2.52 16.60 -14.59
N ALA A 144 -3.32 15.94 -13.74
CA ALA A 144 -3.48 14.49 -13.77
C ALA A 144 -4.11 13.99 -15.08
N LEU A 145 -5.07 14.71 -15.61
CA LEU A 145 -5.72 14.38 -16.87
C LEU A 145 -4.84 14.76 -18.06
N TYR A 146 -4.24 15.96 -18.05
CA TYR A 146 -3.43 16.44 -19.17
C TYR A 146 -2.15 15.61 -19.33
N GLY A 147 -1.51 15.22 -18.22
CA GLY A 147 -0.23 14.52 -18.20
C GLY A 147 -0.29 13.01 -18.50
N THR A 148 -1.48 12.40 -18.58
CA THR A 148 -1.66 10.96 -18.71
C THR A 148 -2.51 10.57 -19.92
N ASP A 149 -2.62 9.28 -20.20
CA ASP A 149 -3.51 8.70 -21.22
C ASP A 149 -5.00 8.73 -20.84
N ALA A 150 -5.35 9.25 -19.66
CA ALA A 150 -6.75 9.49 -19.25
C ALA A 150 -7.51 10.39 -20.27
N ILE A 151 -6.79 11.30 -20.92
CA ILE A 151 -7.23 12.00 -22.12
C ILE A 151 -6.45 11.42 -23.30
N SER A 152 -7.17 10.82 -24.26
CA SER A 152 -6.58 10.25 -25.48
C SER A 152 -5.73 11.27 -26.24
N GLU A 153 -4.64 10.81 -26.84
CA GLU A 153 -3.81 11.62 -27.73
C GLU A 153 -4.31 11.64 -29.18
N ALA A 154 -5.39 10.93 -29.50
CA ALA A 154 -6.01 10.95 -30.83
C ALA A 154 -6.62 12.33 -31.18
N ASP A 155 -6.86 12.53 -32.46
CA ASP A 155 -7.58 13.69 -32.99
C ASP A 155 -6.92 15.05 -32.68
N GLY A 156 -5.59 15.13 -32.78
CA GLY A 156 -4.84 16.34 -32.54
C GLY A 156 -4.69 16.73 -31.08
N CYS A 157 -4.87 15.75 -30.16
CA CYS A 157 -4.77 15.95 -28.71
C CYS A 157 -3.47 15.39 -28.11
N GLU A 158 -2.39 15.34 -28.88
CA GLU A 158 -1.08 14.83 -28.44
C GLU A 158 -0.47 15.68 -27.30
N LYS A 159 0.25 15.02 -26.42
CA LYS A 159 1.11 15.67 -25.43
C LYS A 159 2.41 16.09 -26.10
N GLY A 160 2.46 17.29 -26.64
CA GLY A 160 3.71 17.84 -27.20
C GLY A 160 4.65 18.39 -26.11
N THR A 161 5.73 19.03 -26.55
CA THR A 161 6.65 19.76 -25.68
C THR A 161 6.05 21.05 -25.11
N GLY A 162 4.97 21.54 -25.73
CA GLY A 162 4.20 22.71 -25.32
C GLY A 162 2.74 22.39 -24.99
N TYR A 163 2.01 23.42 -24.52
CA TYR A 163 0.59 23.30 -24.23
C TYR A 163 -0.22 23.11 -25.51
N ASN A 164 -1.02 22.03 -25.56
CA ASN A 164 -1.97 21.75 -26.66
C ASN A 164 -3.37 22.24 -26.25
N PRO A 165 -3.93 23.28 -26.92
CA PRO A 165 -5.25 23.84 -26.57
C PRO A 165 -6.41 22.87 -26.78
N GLN A 166 -6.33 21.96 -27.76
CA GLN A 166 -7.39 20.97 -28.02
C GLN A 166 -7.45 19.95 -26.90
N ARG A 167 -6.27 19.46 -26.45
CA ARG A 167 -6.16 18.59 -25.27
C ARG A 167 -6.65 19.32 -24.02
N GLY A 168 -6.23 20.58 -23.83
CA GLY A 168 -6.67 21.41 -22.70
C GLY A 168 -8.18 21.60 -22.65
N ALA A 169 -8.84 21.79 -23.79
CA ALA A 169 -10.30 21.88 -23.85
C ALA A 169 -10.97 20.59 -23.35
N LYS A 170 -10.49 19.40 -23.78
CA LYS A 170 -11.02 18.11 -23.28
C LYS A 170 -10.83 17.96 -21.75
N VAL A 171 -9.71 18.42 -21.19
CA VAL A 171 -9.45 18.42 -19.73
C VAL A 171 -10.44 19.34 -19.01
N ILE A 172 -10.66 20.54 -19.52
CA ILE A 172 -11.61 21.51 -18.94
C ILE A 172 -13.02 20.94 -18.94
N ASP A 173 -13.46 20.39 -20.06
CA ASP A 173 -14.78 19.77 -20.19
C ASP A 173 -14.96 18.58 -19.24
N TYR A 174 -13.95 17.72 -19.13
CA TYR A 174 -13.98 16.61 -18.17
C TYR A 174 -14.20 17.13 -16.74
N CYS A 175 -13.43 18.13 -16.31
CA CYS A 175 -13.53 18.68 -14.97
C CYS A 175 -14.85 19.41 -14.71
N ARG A 176 -15.42 20.09 -15.72
CA ARG A 176 -16.74 20.71 -15.61
C ARG A 176 -17.84 19.64 -15.46
N ASN A 177 -17.73 18.52 -16.17
CA ASN A 177 -18.64 17.39 -16.01
C ASN A 177 -18.49 16.69 -14.64
N VAL A 178 -17.27 16.68 -14.05
CA VAL A 178 -17.08 16.25 -12.66
C VAL A 178 -17.86 17.16 -11.70
N LEU A 179 -17.79 18.48 -11.90
CA LEU A 179 -18.55 19.43 -11.07
C LEU A 179 -20.07 19.25 -11.24
N ASP A 180 -20.58 19.00 -12.45
CA ASP A 180 -22.00 18.75 -12.67
C ASP A 180 -22.51 17.50 -11.93
N ARG A 181 -21.66 16.48 -11.79
CA ARG A 181 -22.00 15.27 -11.02
C ARG A 181 -21.87 15.49 -9.51
N CYS A 182 -20.81 16.15 -9.07
CA CYS A 182 -20.47 16.26 -7.65
C CYS A 182 -21.17 17.43 -6.95
N ALA A 183 -21.42 18.52 -7.66
CA ALA A 183 -22.02 19.74 -7.15
C ALA A 183 -23.06 20.31 -8.13
N PRO A 184 -24.12 19.55 -8.48
CA PRO A 184 -25.07 19.91 -9.54
C PRO A 184 -25.75 21.24 -9.27
N LEU A 185 -25.99 21.99 -10.33
CA LEU A 185 -26.73 23.24 -10.30
C LEU A 185 -28.24 23.00 -10.31
N LYS A 186 -29.04 23.91 -9.74
CA LYS A 186 -30.50 23.85 -9.83
C LYS A 186 -31.01 23.95 -11.26
N LYS A 187 -30.33 24.73 -12.09
CA LYS A 187 -30.61 24.89 -13.52
C LYS A 187 -29.29 25.08 -14.26
N GLY A 188 -29.18 24.48 -15.46
CA GLY A 188 -27.98 24.57 -16.31
C GLY A 188 -26.83 23.67 -15.84
N SER A 189 -25.63 23.97 -16.31
CA SER A 189 -24.41 23.19 -16.13
C SER A 189 -23.24 24.09 -15.73
N HIS A 190 -22.24 23.53 -15.09
CA HIS A 190 -20.94 24.19 -14.90
C HIS A 190 -20.17 24.35 -16.22
N VAL A 191 -20.49 23.56 -17.25
CA VAL A 191 -19.91 23.68 -18.58
C VAL A 191 -20.26 25.06 -19.16
N GLY A 192 -19.24 25.82 -19.58
CA GLY A 192 -19.40 27.15 -20.13
C GLY A 192 -19.88 28.23 -19.14
N SER A 193 -19.87 27.98 -17.83
CA SER A 193 -20.18 29.00 -16.84
C SER A 193 -19.22 30.21 -16.96
N LYS A 194 -19.78 31.43 -16.73
CA LYS A 194 -19.06 32.71 -16.92
C LYS A 194 -18.59 33.35 -15.62
N GLY A 195 -18.94 32.79 -14.45
CA GLY A 195 -18.49 33.33 -13.18
C GLY A 195 -19.07 32.62 -11.96
N TYR A 196 -18.39 32.79 -10.85
CA TYR A 196 -18.75 32.32 -9.53
C TYR A 196 -18.67 33.49 -8.55
N ALA A 197 -19.66 33.61 -7.67
CA ALA A 197 -19.70 34.62 -6.64
C ALA A 197 -20.39 34.07 -5.38
N VAL A 198 -20.11 34.64 -4.22
CA VAL A 198 -20.78 34.33 -2.95
C VAL A 198 -21.68 35.50 -2.57
N LYS A 199 -22.99 35.27 -2.47
CA LYS A 199 -23.98 36.27 -2.06
C LYS A 199 -24.76 35.74 -0.88
N ALA A 200 -24.79 36.49 0.21
CA ALA A 200 -25.46 36.11 1.45
C ALA A 200 -25.15 34.67 1.89
N GLY A 201 -23.87 34.26 1.81
CA GLY A 201 -23.41 32.93 2.20
C GLY A 201 -23.76 31.79 1.25
N LYS A 202 -24.29 32.08 0.07
CA LYS A 202 -24.68 31.10 -0.95
C LYS A 202 -23.83 31.30 -2.21
N LEU A 203 -23.45 30.18 -2.83
CA LEU A 203 -22.79 30.21 -4.14
C LEU A 203 -23.81 30.61 -5.23
N VAL A 204 -23.43 31.57 -6.04
CA VAL A 204 -24.15 31.99 -7.25
C VAL A 204 -23.25 31.75 -8.43
N VAL A 205 -23.76 31.01 -9.42
CA VAL A 205 -23.06 30.69 -10.67
C VAL A 205 -23.72 31.42 -11.82
N THR A 206 -22.95 32.16 -12.61
CA THR A 206 -23.40 32.79 -13.88
C THR A 206 -23.22 31.77 -14.99
N LEU A 207 -24.31 31.36 -15.62
CA LEU A 207 -24.36 30.40 -16.71
C LEU A 207 -23.84 30.99 -18.03
N ALA A 208 -23.62 30.15 -19.05
CA ALA A 208 -23.22 30.54 -20.39
C ALA A 208 -24.16 31.59 -21.01
N ASN A 209 -25.47 31.51 -20.76
CA ASN A 209 -26.49 32.44 -21.24
C ASN A 209 -26.61 33.71 -20.39
N GLY A 210 -25.74 33.95 -19.42
CA GLY A 210 -25.74 35.12 -18.51
C GLY A 210 -26.74 35.04 -17.35
N LYS A 211 -27.61 34.03 -17.27
CA LYS A 211 -28.53 33.85 -16.13
C LYS A 211 -27.78 33.29 -14.91
N SER A 212 -28.25 33.68 -13.73
CA SER A 212 -27.69 33.18 -12.48
C SER A 212 -28.46 31.96 -11.96
N THR A 213 -27.74 31.03 -11.34
CA THR A 213 -28.29 29.86 -10.66
C THR A 213 -27.51 29.59 -9.37
N SER A 214 -27.89 28.57 -8.62
CA SER A 214 -27.25 28.13 -7.39
C SER A 214 -27.13 26.59 -7.38
N LEU A 215 -26.40 26.03 -6.42
CA LEU A 215 -26.31 24.58 -6.23
C LEU A 215 -27.70 23.98 -5.93
N HIS A 216 -27.92 22.76 -6.47
CA HIS A 216 -29.09 21.97 -6.12
C HIS A 216 -29.07 21.60 -4.63
N HIS A 217 -27.94 21.19 -4.13
CA HIS A 217 -27.69 20.89 -2.72
C HIS A 217 -26.78 21.96 -2.08
N ALA A 218 -27.37 22.97 -1.45
CA ALA A 218 -26.63 24.11 -0.91
C ALA A 218 -25.53 23.75 0.09
N LYS A 219 -25.66 22.61 0.80
CA LYS A 219 -24.65 22.10 1.77
C LYS A 219 -23.35 21.65 1.11
N GLN A 220 -23.33 21.42 -0.19
CA GLN A 220 -22.12 21.06 -0.92
C GLN A 220 -21.15 22.22 -1.07
N PHE A 221 -21.59 23.46 -0.94
CA PHE A 221 -20.71 24.63 -0.85
C PHE A 221 -20.19 24.76 0.59
N VAL A 222 -18.89 24.55 0.79
CA VAL A 222 -18.22 24.54 2.11
C VAL A 222 -17.60 25.88 2.43
N GLY A 223 -16.93 26.49 1.46
CA GLY A 223 -16.19 27.73 1.67
C GLY A 223 -15.56 28.29 0.40
N TYR A 224 -14.80 29.34 0.55
CA TYR A 224 -14.11 30.03 -0.55
C TYR A 224 -12.87 30.76 -0.03
N THR A 225 -12.00 31.17 -0.97
CA THR A 225 -10.89 32.09 -0.68
C THR A 225 -11.03 33.37 -1.51
N GLY A 226 -10.41 34.45 -1.09
CA GLY A 226 -10.47 35.74 -1.77
C GLY A 226 -11.77 36.51 -1.48
N ASP A 227 -12.13 37.43 -2.37
CA ASP A 227 -13.34 38.28 -2.24
C ASP A 227 -14.62 37.50 -2.57
N ALA A 228 -15.66 37.70 -1.79
CA ALA A 228 -16.95 37.02 -2.00
C ALA A 228 -17.59 37.31 -3.38
N LYS A 229 -17.38 38.51 -3.94
CA LYS A 229 -17.89 38.88 -5.28
C LYS A 229 -17.08 38.27 -6.42
N ALA A 230 -15.78 37.97 -6.17
CA ALA A 230 -14.83 37.39 -7.11
C ALA A 230 -13.89 36.43 -6.38
N PRO A 231 -14.38 35.25 -5.94
CA PRO A 231 -13.58 34.32 -5.18
C PRO A 231 -12.37 33.84 -5.98
N ALA A 232 -11.21 33.68 -5.30
CA ALA A 232 -10.03 33.05 -5.87
C ALA A 232 -10.17 31.54 -5.90
N SER A 233 -10.98 30.97 -5.01
CA SER A 233 -11.37 29.57 -5.08
C SER A 233 -12.74 29.31 -4.45
N VAL A 234 -13.38 28.19 -4.87
CA VAL A 234 -14.65 27.71 -4.34
C VAL A 234 -14.53 26.26 -3.93
N LEU A 235 -14.74 25.98 -2.63
CA LEU A 235 -14.63 24.65 -2.05
C LEU A 235 -15.98 23.93 -2.01
N PHE A 236 -16.02 22.77 -2.63
CA PHE A 236 -17.17 21.84 -2.61
C PHE A 236 -16.86 20.61 -1.77
N VAL A 237 -17.91 19.92 -1.31
CA VAL A 237 -17.84 18.57 -0.70
C VAL A 237 -18.83 17.63 -1.35
N HIS A 238 -18.37 16.41 -1.64
CA HIS A 238 -19.21 15.33 -2.16
C HIS A 238 -18.70 13.97 -1.68
N ASN A 239 -19.57 13.12 -1.14
CA ASN A 239 -19.21 11.83 -0.52
C ASN A 239 -18.09 11.93 0.54
N GLY A 240 -18.00 13.07 1.23
CA GLY A 240 -16.99 13.35 2.26
C GLY A 240 -15.66 13.88 1.72
N LEU A 241 -15.40 13.84 0.43
CA LEU A 241 -14.21 14.41 -0.21
C LEU A 241 -14.47 15.80 -0.76
N HIS A 242 -13.41 16.60 -0.82
CA HIS A 242 -13.51 17.98 -1.28
C HIS A 242 -12.97 18.17 -2.70
N LEU A 243 -13.57 19.13 -3.39
CA LEU A 243 -13.12 19.66 -4.68
C LEU A 243 -12.95 21.17 -4.54
N ASP A 244 -11.77 21.68 -4.85
CA ASP A 244 -11.42 23.10 -4.73
C ASP A 244 -11.22 23.70 -6.13
N LEU A 245 -12.24 24.40 -6.63
CA LEU A 245 -12.25 25.07 -7.93
C LEU A 245 -11.39 26.34 -7.85
N GLN A 246 -10.27 26.35 -8.53
CA GLN A 246 -9.35 27.48 -8.59
C GLN A 246 -9.76 28.49 -9.68
N ILE A 247 -9.82 29.75 -9.32
CA ILE A 247 -10.22 30.85 -10.22
C ILE A 247 -9.10 31.88 -10.27
N ASN A 248 -8.39 31.94 -11.39
CA ASN A 248 -7.28 32.88 -11.56
C ASN A 248 -7.10 33.26 -13.04
N LYS A 249 -7.58 34.44 -13.40
CA LYS A 249 -7.53 34.98 -14.77
C LYS A 249 -6.11 35.37 -15.22
N THR A 250 -5.10 35.35 -14.33
CA THR A 250 -3.71 35.69 -14.71
C THR A 250 -2.94 34.48 -15.24
N THR A 251 -3.41 33.25 -15.01
CA THR A 251 -2.78 32.04 -15.54
C THR A 251 -3.07 31.85 -17.01
N ALA A 252 -2.25 31.05 -17.71
CA ALA A 252 -2.43 30.75 -19.11
C ALA A 252 -3.81 30.13 -19.40
N ILE A 253 -4.25 29.19 -18.57
CA ILE A 253 -5.55 28.51 -18.72
C ILE A 253 -6.70 29.44 -18.30
N GLY A 254 -6.60 30.09 -17.14
CA GLY A 254 -7.66 30.93 -16.63
C GLY A 254 -7.96 32.17 -17.48
N LYS A 255 -6.99 32.66 -18.30
CA LYS A 255 -7.21 33.72 -19.30
C LYS A 255 -8.19 33.32 -20.40
N THR A 256 -8.21 32.04 -20.77
CA THR A 256 -9.03 31.50 -21.82
C THR A 256 -10.38 30.98 -21.33
N ASP A 257 -10.54 30.75 -20.04
CA ASP A 257 -11.78 30.28 -19.43
C ASP A 257 -12.73 31.46 -19.15
N PRO A 258 -14.00 31.39 -19.58
CA PRO A 258 -14.97 32.48 -19.40
C PRO A 258 -15.19 32.88 -17.92
N ALA A 259 -15.09 31.92 -16.99
CA ALA A 259 -15.20 32.15 -15.54
C ALA A 259 -13.85 32.42 -14.88
N GLY A 260 -12.74 32.29 -15.62
CA GLY A 260 -11.38 32.40 -15.09
C GLY A 260 -10.90 31.17 -14.34
N VAL A 261 -11.56 30.03 -14.53
CA VAL A 261 -11.16 28.79 -13.86
C VAL A 261 -9.81 28.32 -14.41
N SER A 262 -8.89 28.07 -13.53
CA SER A 262 -7.52 27.67 -13.85
C SER A 262 -7.19 26.23 -13.49
N ASP A 263 -7.94 25.62 -12.55
CA ASP A 263 -7.75 24.25 -12.12
C ASP A 263 -8.96 23.73 -11.31
N LEU A 264 -9.01 22.42 -11.11
CA LEU A 264 -9.86 21.74 -10.12
C LEU A 264 -8.95 20.87 -9.24
N ILE A 265 -8.70 21.32 -8.02
CA ILE A 265 -7.89 20.56 -7.05
C ILE A 265 -8.77 19.57 -6.32
N ALA A 266 -8.46 18.30 -6.42
CA ALA A 266 -9.20 17.24 -5.73
C ALA A 266 -8.50 16.82 -4.42
N GLU A 267 -9.29 16.60 -3.37
CA GLU A 267 -8.82 15.86 -2.20
C GLU A 267 -8.60 14.41 -2.62
N SER A 268 -7.35 13.94 -2.55
CA SER A 268 -6.86 12.75 -3.25
C SER A 268 -6.35 11.68 -2.28
N ALA A 269 -5.05 11.61 -2.01
CA ALA A 269 -4.49 10.63 -1.09
C ALA A 269 -4.88 10.94 0.35
N LEU A 270 -5.92 10.29 0.87
CA LEU A 270 -6.34 10.47 2.27
C LEU A 270 -5.29 9.99 3.24
N SER A 271 -4.64 8.88 2.93
CA SER A 271 -3.57 8.29 3.71
C SER A 271 -2.42 7.82 2.82
N THR A 272 -1.25 7.72 3.42
CA THR A 272 -0.02 7.25 2.77
C THR A 272 0.71 6.30 3.69
N ILE A 273 1.18 5.18 3.14
CA ILE A 273 2.05 4.22 3.82
C ILE A 273 3.49 4.50 3.37
N LEU A 274 4.35 4.90 4.30
CA LEU A 274 5.79 4.88 4.11
C LEU A 274 6.29 3.46 4.35
N ASP A 275 6.87 2.86 3.33
CA ASP A 275 7.13 1.43 3.32
C ASP A 275 8.58 1.10 3.67
N LEU A 276 8.79 0.29 4.74
CA LEU A 276 10.07 -0.30 5.14
C LEU A 276 10.24 -1.73 4.61
N GLU A 277 9.29 -2.24 3.85
CA GLU A 277 9.20 -3.65 3.48
C GLU A 277 9.40 -3.85 1.97
N ASP A 278 8.37 -4.16 1.18
CA ASP A 278 8.50 -4.67 -0.19
C ASP A 278 9.07 -3.67 -1.20
N SER A 279 8.91 -2.37 -0.97
CA SER A 279 9.38 -1.34 -1.89
C SER A 279 10.77 -0.78 -1.58
N VAL A 280 11.49 -1.35 -0.61
CA VAL A 280 12.83 -0.91 -0.23
C VAL A 280 13.84 -2.05 -0.17
N ALA A 281 15.12 -1.72 -0.37
CA ALA A 281 16.25 -2.59 -0.14
C ALA A 281 17.02 -2.11 1.11
N ALA A 282 16.50 -2.45 2.29
CA ALA A 282 17.07 -2.04 3.58
C ALA A 282 17.64 -3.28 4.31
N VAL A 283 18.93 -3.52 4.15
CA VAL A 283 19.54 -4.79 4.58
C VAL A 283 20.48 -4.67 5.78
N ASP A 284 20.87 -3.45 6.17
CA ASP A 284 21.80 -3.20 7.27
C ASP A 284 21.44 -1.95 8.10
N ALA A 285 22.33 -1.59 9.02
CA ALA A 285 22.14 -0.46 9.92
C ALA A 285 22.03 0.89 9.19
N ASP A 286 22.82 1.10 8.14
CA ASP A 286 22.84 2.37 7.41
C ASP A 286 21.54 2.59 6.67
N ASP A 287 21.04 1.57 5.98
CA ASP A 287 19.75 1.60 5.30
C ASP A 287 18.59 1.84 6.31
N LYS A 288 18.61 1.14 7.45
CA LYS A 288 17.59 1.33 8.50
C LYS A 288 17.62 2.73 9.10
N VAL A 289 18.81 3.27 9.37
CA VAL A 289 18.95 4.65 9.87
C VAL A 289 18.40 5.66 8.91
N LEU A 290 18.64 5.52 7.60
CA LEU A 290 18.08 6.41 6.59
C LEU A 290 16.54 6.37 6.62
N ALA A 291 15.96 5.17 6.68
CA ALA A 291 14.52 5.00 6.77
C ALA A 291 13.92 5.65 8.02
N TYR A 292 14.54 5.39 9.18
CA TYR A 292 14.07 5.93 10.46
C TYR A 292 14.23 7.46 10.56
N LYS A 293 15.30 8.02 9.98
CA LYS A 293 15.47 9.49 9.85
C LYS A 293 14.36 10.11 9.02
N ASN A 294 14.01 9.50 7.89
CA ASN A 294 12.92 10.00 7.05
C ASN A 294 11.57 9.93 7.79
N TRP A 295 11.31 8.83 8.52
CA TRP A 295 10.11 8.70 9.34
C TRP A 295 10.05 9.76 10.45
N LEU A 296 11.12 9.91 11.20
CA LEU A 296 11.22 10.92 12.26
C LEU A 296 11.02 12.34 11.69
N GLY A 297 11.69 12.65 10.58
CA GLY A 297 11.62 13.96 9.93
C GLY A 297 10.21 14.30 9.40
N ILE A 298 9.48 13.34 8.83
CA ILE A 298 8.06 13.51 8.46
C ILE A 298 7.22 13.82 9.70
N LEU A 299 7.40 13.05 10.76
CA LEU A 299 6.61 13.22 11.96
C LEU A 299 6.96 14.48 12.75
N GLN A 300 8.20 14.94 12.72
CA GLN A 300 8.60 16.25 13.26
C GLN A 300 8.07 17.40 12.40
N GLY A 301 7.97 17.19 11.09
CA GLY A 301 7.70 18.26 10.12
C GLY A 301 8.95 18.94 9.60
N SER A 302 10.12 18.36 9.82
CA SER A 302 11.43 18.91 9.47
C SER A 302 12.01 18.32 8.18
N LEU A 303 11.44 17.24 7.63
CA LEU A 303 11.92 16.64 6.39
C LEU A 303 11.83 17.67 5.24
N SER A 304 12.91 17.83 4.51
CA SER A 304 13.01 18.74 3.36
C SER A 304 13.93 18.17 2.31
N GLU A 305 13.69 18.52 1.05
CA GLU A 305 14.47 18.09 -0.12
C GLU A 305 14.63 19.20 -1.14
N GLU A 306 15.83 19.35 -1.67
CA GLU A 306 16.11 20.26 -2.78
C GLU A 306 15.60 19.62 -4.09
N VAL A 307 14.74 20.31 -4.79
CA VAL A 307 14.11 19.87 -6.04
C VAL A 307 14.39 20.84 -7.15
N GLN A 308 14.89 20.33 -8.28
CA GLN A 308 15.01 21.09 -9.52
C GLN A 308 13.79 20.87 -10.41
N LYS A 309 13.12 21.93 -10.81
CA LYS A 309 12.00 21.89 -11.77
C LYS A 309 11.99 23.16 -12.64
N GLY A 310 11.97 22.96 -13.96
CA GLY A 310 11.93 24.08 -14.90
C GLY A 310 13.12 25.05 -14.79
N GLY A 311 14.32 24.54 -14.53
CA GLY A 311 15.54 25.35 -14.37
C GLY A 311 15.66 26.11 -13.02
N LYS A 312 14.73 25.88 -12.09
CA LYS A 312 14.73 26.49 -10.76
C LYS A 312 14.94 25.43 -9.69
N THR A 313 15.78 25.73 -8.71
CA THR A 313 15.94 24.93 -7.47
C THR A 313 15.05 25.52 -6.39
N PHE A 314 14.33 24.68 -5.67
CA PHE A 314 13.53 25.07 -4.51
C PHE A 314 13.52 23.96 -3.46
N THR A 315 13.43 24.34 -2.19
CA THR A 315 13.30 23.40 -1.08
C THR A 315 11.85 22.94 -0.97
N ARG A 316 11.63 21.63 -1.11
CA ARG A 316 10.32 21.01 -0.87
C ARG A 316 10.19 20.64 0.60
N THR A 317 9.07 21.03 1.19
CA THR A 317 8.67 20.70 2.56
C THR A 317 7.24 20.18 2.56
N MET A 318 6.74 19.81 3.72
CA MET A 318 5.32 19.46 3.88
C MET A 318 4.41 20.68 3.77
N ASN A 319 3.31 20.56 3.02
CA ASN A 319 2.32 21.61 2.85
C ASN A 319 1.62 21.94 4.18
N PRO A 320 1.29 23.22 4.43
CA PRO A 320 0.45 23.61 5.55
C PRO A 320 -1.00 23.13 5.35
N ASP A 321 -1.82 23.23 6.40
CA ASP A 321 -3.25 23.05 6.29
C ASP A 321 -3.87 24.12 5.39
N ARG A 322 -4.98 23.78 4.73
CA ARG A 322 -5.72 24.70 3.85
C ARG A 322 -6.80 25.42 4.65
N GLU A 323 -6.95 26.72 4.43
CA GLU A 323 -7.92 27.55 5.13
C GLU A 323 -8.86 28.22 4.13
N TYR A 324 -10.14 28.26 4.48
CA TYR A 324 -11.20 28.85 3.67
C TYR A 324 -12.14 29.68 4.54
N THR A 325 -12.72 30.75 4.00
CA THR A 325 -13.86 31.44 4.61
C THR A 325 -15.09 30.53 4.51
N LYS A 326 -15.80 30.31 5.61
CA LYS A 326 -17.03 29.46 5.63
C LYS A 326 -18.09 30.02 4.71
N ALA A 327 -18.79 29.12 4.05
CA ALA A 327 -19.94 29.45 3.20
C ALA A 327 -21.06 30.15 3.97
N ASN A 328 -21.43 29.63 5.13
CA ASN A 328 -22.43 30.23 6.03
C ASN A 328 -22.18 29.79 7.47
N ALA A 329 -22.08 30.73 8.41
CA ALA A 329 -21.87 30.44 9.84
C ALA A 329 -23.03 29.65 10.49
N LYS A 330 -24.24 29.62 9.89
CA LYS A 330 -25.41 28.89 10.37
C LYS A 330 -25.57 27.47 9.81
N THR A 331 -24.83 27.08 8.78
CA THR A 331 -24.93 25.76 8.16
C THR A 331 -23.79 24.85 8.61
N GLY A 332 -23.65 24.65 9.89
CA GLY A 332 -22.95 23.64 10.64
C GLY A 332 -22.10 22.57 9.94
N SER A 333 -21.08 22.92 9.18
CA SER A 333 -19.95 22.03 9.00
C SER A 333 -19.00 22.25 10.18
N GLN A 334 -18.91 21.28 11.08
CA GLN A 334 -17.96 21.28 12.21
C GLN A 334 -16.54 20.96 11.69
N ALA A 335 -15.96 21.83 10.88
CA ALA A 335 -14.52 21.80 10.68
C ALA A 335 -13.87 22.62 11.81
N ALA A 336 -12.83 22.08 12.43
CA ALA A 336 -12.08 22.74 13.47
C ALA A 336 -11.39 24.00 12.92
N GLY A 337 -12.00 25.15 13.13
CA GLY A 337 -11.48 26.47 12.74
C GLY A 337 -12.20 27.54 13.54
N GLY A 338 -11.55 28.68 13.78
CA GLY A 338 -12.16 29.81 14.50
C GLY A 338 -13.48 30.25 13.86
N LYS A 339 -14.25 31.13 14.53
CA LYS A 339 -15.52 31.66 13.98
C LYS A 339 -15.26 32.22 12.57
N GLY A 340 -15.89 31.58 11.55
CA GLY A 340 -15.82 32.05 10.16
C GLY A 340 -14.82 31.34 9.24
N THR A 341 -13.99 30.38 9.70
CA THR A 341 -13.06 29.64 8.85
C THR A 341 -13.29 28.13 8.84
N VAL A 342 -12.92 27.47 7.75
CA VAL A 342 -12.79 26.01 7.61
C VAL A 342 -11.32 25.70 7.42
N LYS A 343 -10.79 24.77 8.22
CA LYS A 343 -9.44 24.24 8.06
C LYS A 343 -9.51 22.77 7.62
N LEU A 344 -8.78 22.44 6.57
CA LEU A 344 -8.66 21.08 6.05
C LEU A 344 -7.19 20.65 6.10
N HIS A 345 -6.95 19.36 6.30
CA HIS A 345 -5.61 18.82 6.26
C HIS A 345 -4.94 19.11 4.93
N GLY A 346 -3.76 19.70 4.95
CA GLY A 346 -2.94 19.91 3.76
C GLY A 346 -2.17 18.67 3.31
N ARG A 347 -2.12 17.66 4.17
CA ARG A 347 -1.29 16.46 4.01
C ARG A 347 -2.10 15.19 4.18
N SER A 348 -1.60 14.12 3.55
CA SER A 348 -2.03 12.74 3.75
C SER A 348 -1.77 12.31 5.20
N LEU A 349 -2.64 11.49 5.77
CA LEU A 349 -2.38 10.84 7.05
C LEU A 349 -1.32 9.76 6.84
N MET A 350 -0.19 9.87 7.57
CA MET A 350 0.97 9.00 7.36
C MET A 350 0.90 7.76 8.23
N PHE A 351 1.08 6.60 7.58
CA PHE A 351 1.37 5.31 8.17
C PHE A 351 2.84 4.94 7.92
N VAL A 352 3.34 3.97 8.66
CA VAL A 352 4.57 3.26 8.30
C VAL A 352 4.30 1.76 8.23
N ARG A 353 4.79 1.09 7.17
CA ARG A 353 4.77 -0.37 7.11
C ARG A 353 6.10 -0.90 7.62
N ASN A 354 6.08 -1.58 8.78
CA ASN A 354 7.19 -2.33 9.30
C ASN A 354 7.33 -3.64 8.53
N VAL A 355 8.46 -4.35 8.68
CA VAL A 355 8.61 -5.68 8.08
C VAL A 355 7.83 -6.75 8.86
N GLY A 356 7.64 -7.92 8.23
CA GLY A 356 7.00 -9.10 8.82
C GLY A 356 7.80 -9.76 9.93
N HIS A 357 7.55 -11.06 10.15
CA HIS A 357 8.19 -11.82 11.23
C HIS A 357 9.40 -12.65 10.78
N LEU A 358 9.62 -12.83 9.45
CA LEU A 358 10.62 -13.75 8.93
C LEU A 358 12.05 -13.26 9.10
N MET A 359 12.33 -12.01 8.68
CA MET A 359 13.69 -11.53 8.52
C MET A 359 14.34 -11.15 9.85
N THR A 360 15.66 -11.35 9.89
CA THR A 360 16.56 -10.76 10.88
C THR A 360 17.37 -9.63 10.26
N ASN A 361 17.98 -8.79 11.09
CA ASN A 361 18.79 -7.67 10.60
C ASN A 361 20.09 -7.54 11.40
N PRO A 362 21.25 -7.40 10.75
CA PRO A 362 22.54 -7.28 11.41
C PRO A 362 22.74 -5.92 12.12
N ALA A 363 21.82 -4.99 12.07
CA ALA A 363 21.93 -3.72 12.77
C ALA A 363 22.06 -3.89 14.29
N ILE A 364 21.45 -4.93 14.86
CA ILE A 364 21.62 -5.33 16.25
C ILE A 364 21.84 -6.85 16.32
N LEU A 365 22.86 -7.27 17.08
CA LEU A 365 23.00 -8.65 17.49
C LEU A 365 22.57 -8.77 18.96
N TYR A 366 21.92 -9.87 19.32
CA TYR A 366 21.55 -10.16 20.70
C TYR A 366 22.09 -11.51 21.16
N LYS A 367 22.40 -11.61 22.46
CA LYS A 367 22.84 -12.86 23.07
C LYS A 367 21.62 -13.73 23.35
N ALA A 368 21.50 -14.84 22.65
CA ALA A 368 20.44 -15.81 22.84
C ALA A 368 20.66 -16.65 24.12
N ALA A 369 19.64 -17.40 24.54
CA ALA A 369 19.69 -18.23 25.76
C ALA A 369 20.79 -19.31 25.73
N ASP A 370 21.14 -19.77 24.51
CA ASP A 370 22.26 -20.73 24.30
C ASP A 370 23.64 -20.08 24.32
N GLY A 371 23.71 -18.76 24.58
CA GLY A 371 24.93 -17.97 24.60
C GLY A 371 25.43 -17.51 23.25
N SER A 372 24.82 -17.94 22.14
CA SER A 372 25.19 -17.52 20.79
C SER A 372 24.72 -16.07 20.49
N MET A 373 25.45 -15.40 19.61
CA MET A 373 25.03 -14.09 19.10
C MET A 373 24.19 -14.30 17.85
N LYS A 374 22.96 -13.76 17.87
CA LYS A 374 22.01 -13.83 16.76
C LYS A 374 21.62 -12.43 16.30
N GLU A 375 21.29 -12.28 15.01
CA GLU A 375 20.69 -11.07 14.49
C GLU A 375 19.28 -10.87 15.07
N ILE A 376 18.94 -9.61 15.36
CA ILE A 376 17.61 -9.26 15.89
C ILE A 376 16.51 -9.59 14.87
N PRO A 377 15.36 -10.15 15.30
CA PRO A 377 14.17 -10.17 14.44
C PRO A 377 13.84 -8.75 13.99
N GLU A 378 13.88 -8.52 12.68
CA GLU A 378 13.78 -7.18 12.09
C GLU A 378 12.46 -6.48 12.45
N GLY A 379 11.37 -7.24 12.54
CA GLY A 379 10.08 -6.71 12.94
C GLY A 379 10.01 -6.20 14.38
N ILE A 380 10.86 -6.71 15.28
CA ILE A 380 11.00 -6.19 16.66
C ILE A 380 11.78 -4.87 16.64
N LEU A 381 12.87 -4.81 15.87
CA LEU A 381 13.65 -3.58 15.67
C LEU A 381 12.75 -2.46 15.12
N ASP A 382 12.04 -2.73 14.02
CA ASP A 382 11.17 -1.74 13.41
C ASP A 382 10.10 -1.24 14.37
N ALA A 383 9.43 -2.14 15.11
CA ALA A 383 8.40 -1.75 16.07
C ALA A 383 8.96 -0.80 17.14
N MET A 384 10.12 -1.16 17.71
CA MET A 384 10.74 -0.36 18.77
C MET A 384 11.09 1.06 18.28
N ILE A 385 11.67 1.18 17.09
CA ILE A 385 12.16 2.46 16.58
C ILE A 385 11.02 3.29 15.98
N THR A 386 10.17 2.71 15.13
CA THR A 386 9.12 3.48 14.43
C THR A 386 8.05 4.00 15.38
N VAL A 387 7.70 3.22 16.41
CA VAL A 387 6.74 3.64 17.43
C VAL A 387 7.35 4.72 18.32
N THR A 388 8.63 4.58 18.70
CA THR A 388 9.32 5.62 19.49
C THR A 388 9.41 6.92 18.73
N CYS A 389 9.81 6.92 17.45
CA CYS A 389 9.81 8.10 16.60
C CYS A 389 8.44 8.82 16.58
N ALA A 390 7.33 8.07 16.62
CA ALA A 390 6.00 8.64 16.55
C ALA A 390 5.60 9.48 17.78
N LEU A 391 6.31 9.37 18.88
CA LEU A 391 6.08 10.24 20.05
C LEU A 391 6.20 11.73 19.71
N VAL A 392 7.08 12.12 18.79
CA VAL A 392 7.24 13.55 18.40
C VAL A 392 5.94 14.12 17.81
N ASP A 393 5.13 13.30 17.15
CA ASP A 393 3.82 13.74 16.66
C ASP A 393 2.78 13.82 17.78
N LEU A 394 2.76 12.81 18.66
CA LEU A 394 1.80 12.74 19.76
C LEU A 394 1.99 13.87 20.79
N GLN A 395 3.22 14.37 20.95
CA GLN A 395 3.57 15.48 21.84
C GLN A 395 3.14 16.85 21.31
N LYS A 396 2.87 16.97 20.01
CA LYS A 396 2.36 18.20 19.42
C LYS A 396 0.96 18.53 19.97
N LYS A 397 0.65 19.80 20.17
CA LYS A 397 -0.71 20.25 20.49
C LYS A 397 -1.67 19.79 19.37
N SER A 398 -2.92 19.48 19.72
CA SER A 398 -3.93 19.05 18.75
C SER A 398 -4.18 20.07 17.62
N SER A 399 -3.94 21.35 17.90
CA SER A 399 -4.04 22.45 16.93
C SER A 399 -2.77 22.66 16.09
N HIS A 400 -1.70 21.90 16.32
CA HIS A 400 -0.45 22.08 15.58
C HIS A 400 -0.65 21.78 14.08
N PRO A 401 -0.28 22.69 13.17
CA PRO A 401 -0.59 22.57 11.75
C PRO A 401 0.04 21.34 11.08
N LEU A 402 1.18 20.85 11.59
CA LEU A 402 1.89 19.68 11.06
C LEU A 402 1.68 18.42 11.90
N ARG A 403 0.63 18.35 12.72
CA ARG A 403 0.30 17.13 13.46
C ARG A 403 -0.26 16.07 12.49
N ASN A 404 0.28 14.84 12.54
CA ASN A 404 -0.16 13.74 11.71
C ASN A 404 -1.52 13.20 12.20
N SER A 405 -1.56 12.58 13.38
CA SER A 405 -2.81 12.08 13.96
C SER A 405 -3.46 13.08 14.89
N ARG A 406 -4.65 13.53 14.57
CA ARG A 406 -5.42 14.48 15.40
C ARG A 406 -6.12 13.79 16.57
N THR A 407 -6.31 12.49 16.48
CA THR A 407 -6.89 11.68 17.56
C THR A 407 -5.83 11.11 18.51
N GLY A 408 -4.55 11.26 18.19
CA GLY A 408 -3.44 10.79 19.03
C GLY A 408 -3.15 9.29 18.86
N SER A 409 -3.20 8.80 17.64
CA SER A 409 -2.88 7.41 17.28
C SER A 409 -1.60 7.34 16.42
N VAL A 410 -0.96 6.18 16.46
CA VAL A 410 0.16 5.80 15.59
C VAL A 410 -0.29 4.66 14.70
N TYR A 411 -0.10 4.76 13.40
CA TYR A 411 -0.59 3.77 12.42
C TYR A 411 0.56 2.96 11.85
N ILE A 412 0.60 1.66 12.17
CA ILE A 412 1.62 0.73 11.71
C ILE A 412 0.97 -0.39 10.90
N VAL A 413 1.49 -0.62 9.69
CA VAL A 413 1.12 -1.77 8.86
C VAL A 413 2.05 -2.92 9.19
N LYS A 414 1.49 -4.12 9.39
CA LYS A 414 2.26 -5.35 9.60
C LYS A 414 1.94 -6.34 8.49
N PRO A 415 2.92 -6.60 7.59
CA PRO A 415 2.74 -7.49 6.45
C PRO A 415 3.01 -8.95 6.80
N LYS A 416 2.64 -9.86 5.89
CA LYS A 416 3.10 -11.24 5.83
C LYS A 416 2.91 -12.04 7.15
N MET A 417 1.78 -11.81 7.84
CA MET A 417 1.40 -12.58 9.02
C MET A 417 0.61 -13.83 8.62
N HIS A 418 0.98 -14.99 9.15
CA HIS A 418 0.35 -16.28 8.88
C HIS A 418 -0.60 -16.69 10.01
N GLY A 419 -1.80 -16.11 10.00
CA GLY A 419 -2.88 -16.48 10.90
C GLY A 419 -2.90 -15.74 12.24
N PRO A 420 -3.87 -16.06 13.11
CA PRO A 420 -4.19 -15.25 14.29
C PRO A 420 -3.11 -15.26 15.39
N ALA A 421 -2.29 -16.31 15.49
CA ALA A 421 -1.21 -16.35 16.47
C ALA A 421 -0.13 -15.30 16.18
N GLU A 422 0.18 -15.07 14.92
CA GLU A 422 1.14 -14.03 14.51
C GLU A 422 0.57 -12.62 14.64
N VAL A 423 -0.74 -12.45 14.43
CA VAL A 423 -1.42 -11.18 14.72
C VAL A 423 -1.43 -10.89 16.23
N ALA A 424 -1.67 -11.90 17.07
CA ALA A 424 -1.59 -11.77 18.51
C ALA A 424 -0.17 -11.40 18.99
N PHE A 425 0.85 -11.98 18.34
CA PHE A 425 2.24 -11.61 18.61
C PHE A 425 2.53 -10.15 18.27
N ALA A 426 2.00 -9.65 17.15
CA ALA A 426 2.13 -8.23 16.79
C ALA A 426 1.41 -7.31 17.79
N ASP A 427 0.23 -7.70 18.29
CA ASP A 427 -0.48 -6.97 19.35
C ASP A 427 0.33 -6.94 20.67
N GLU A 428 0.90 -8.08 21.08
CA GLU A 428 1.78 -8.18 22.25
C GLU A 428 3.02 -7.29 22.08
N LEU A 429 3.69 -7.36 20.95
CA LEU A 429 4.88 -6.55 20.63
C LEU A 429 4.59 -5.05 20.79
N PHE A 430 3.52 -4.56 20.15
CA PHE A 430 3.15 -3.14 20.26
C PHE A 430 2.77 -2.76 21.69
N GLY A 431 2.06 -3.61 22.41
CA GLY A 431 1.74 -3.38 23.83
C GLY A 431 2.99 -3.28 24.72
N ARG A 432 4.01 -4.10 24.45
CA ARG A 432 5.30 -4.04 25.15
C ARG A 432 6.06 -2.75 24.83
N VAL A 433 6.11 -2.35 23.55
CA VAL A 433 6.74 -1.09 23.13
C VAL A 433 6.03 0.11 23.78
N GLU A 434 4.70 0.18 23.70
CA GLU A 434 3.91 1.25 24.35
C GLU A 434 4.25 1.39 25.83
N LYS A 435 4.36 0.27 26.55
CA LYS A 435 4.71 0.25 27.97
C LYS A 435 6.11 0.81 28.24
N VAL A 436 7.10 0.42 27.43
CA VAL A 436 8.49 0.88 27.58
C VAL A 436 8.60 2.38 27.43
N ILE A 437 7.96 2.96 26.41
CA ILE A 437 8.07 4.37 26.11
C ILE A 437 6.98 5.24 26.78
N GLY A 438 6.09 4.63 27.60
CA GLY A 438 5.09 5.35 28.36
C GLY A 438 3.87 5.80 27.57
N MET A 439 3.56 5.14 26.46
CA MET A 439 2.30 5.35 25.72
C MET A 439 1.10 4.70 26.41
N LYS A 440 -0.09 5.24 26.17
CA LYS A 440 -1.34 4.59 26.59
C LYS A 440 -1.55 3.30 25.78
N PRO A 441 -2.13 2.24 26.39
CA PRO A 441 -2.45 1.02 25.67
C PRO A 441 -3.31 1.29 24.42
N SER A 442 -3.04 0.53 23.34
CA SER A 442 -3.73 0.64 22.06
C SER A 442 -3.61 2.02 21.37
N THR A 443 -2.59 2.81 21.70
CA THR A 443 -2.23 4.01 20.94
C THR A 443 -1.73 3.64 19.54
N VAL A 444 -0.92 2.58 19.44
CA VAL A 444 -0.50 2.01 18.17
C VAL A 444 -1.66 1.24 17.55
N LYS A 445 -2.02 1.62 16.33
CA LYS A 445 -3.03 0.95 15.51
C LYS A 445 -2.34 0.03 14.52
N LEU A 446 -2.94 -1.12 14.29
CA LEU A 446 -2.39 -2.17 13.43
C LEU A 446 -3.19 -2.28 12.14
N GLY A 447 -2.52 -2.06 11.01
CA GLY A 447 -2.99 -2.48 9.69
C GLY A 447 -2.61 -3.94 9.44
N ILE A 448 -3.61 -4.80 9.32
CA ILE A 448 -3.41 -6.23 9.00
C ILE A 448 -3.45 -6.40 7.49
N MET A 449 -2.33 -6.86 6.90
CA MET A 449 -2.34 -7.30 5.51
C MET A 449 -2.95 -8.69 5.43
N ASP A 450 -4.04 -8.80 4.68
CA ASP A 450 -4.68 -10.07 4.31
C ASP A 450 -4.03 -10.57 3.03
N GLU A 451 -2.82 -11.11 3.15
CA GLU A 451 -1.96 -11.46 2.02
C GLU A 451 -1.27 -12.82 2.17
N GLU A 452 -1.63 -13.57 3.21
CA GLU A 452 -1.20 -14.96 3.37
C GLU A 452 -2.43 -15.87 3.48
N ARG A 453 -2.38 -17.06 2.88
CA ARG A 453 -3.54 -17.95 2.74
C ARG A 453 -4.15 -18.33 4.10
N ARG A 454 -3.30 -18.60 5.11
CA ARG A 454 -3.73 -18.92 6.47
C ARG A 454 -4.40 -17.73 7.16
N THR A 455 -3.99 -16.50 6.89
CA THR A 455 -4.67 -15.29 7.38
C THR A 455 -6.01 -15.10 6.69
N SER A 456 -6.09 -15.24 5.37
CA SER A 456 -7.36 -15.14 4.63
C SER A 456 -8.40 -16.16 5.12
N ALA A 457 -7.98 -17.40 5.34
CA ALA A 457 -8.86 -18.47 5.81
C ALA A 457 -9.35 -18.26 7.27
N ASN A 458 -8.58 -17.53 8.08
CA ASN A 458 -8.84 -17.27 9.50
C ASN A 458 -9.01 -15.75 9.81
N LEU A 459 -9.40 -14.94 8.83
CA LEU A 459 -9.38 -13.48 8.93
C LEU A 459 -10.19 -12.94 10.13
N LYS A 460 -11.33 -13.55 10.43
CA LYS A 460 -12.14 -13.19 11.62
C LYS A 460 -11.36 -13.39 12.91
N ALA A 461 -10.61 -14.47 13.04
CA ALA A 461 -9.76 -14.73 14.20
C ALA A 461 -8.56 -13.78 14.25
N CYS A 462 -7.98 -13.41 13.11
CA CYS A 462 -6.94 -12.40 13.01
C CYS A 462 -7.41 -11.03 13.52
N ILE A 463 -8.60 -10.59 13.10
CA ILE A 463 -9.20 -9.33 13.59
C ILE A 463 -9.46 -9.39 15.10
N ALA A 464 -9.97 -10.52 15.60
CA ALA A 464 -10.23 -10.72 17.01
C ALA A 464 -8.96 -10.65 17.87
N ALA A 465 -7.82 -11.14 17.34
CA ALA A 465 -6.52 -11.13 18.03
C ALA A 465 -5.99 -9.71 18.27
N ALA A 466 -6.37 -8.74 17.44
CA ALA A 466 -5.96 -7.33 17.59
C ALA A 466 -7.17 -6.36 17.59
N LYS A 467 -8.31 -6.78 18.11
CA LYS A 467 -9.59 -6.06 18.00
C LYS A 467 -9.58 -4.63 18.53
N SER A 468 -8.69 -4.29 19.47
CA SER A 468 -8.54 -2.93 20.03
C SER A 468 -7.59 -2.05 19.22
N ARG A 469 -6.85 -2.62 18.26
CA ARG A 469 -5.83 -1.92 17.46
C ARG A 469 -6.13 -1.88 15.97
N VAL A 470 -6.96 -2.77 15.43
CA VAL A 470 -7.15 -2.90 13.99
C VAL A 470 -7.52 -1.56 13.34
N ALA A 471 -6.65 -1.07 12.43
CA ALA A 471 -6.82 0.17 11.68
C ALA A 471 -7.27 -0.08 10.24
N PHE A 472 -6.87 -1.21 9.68
CA PHE A 472 -7.37 -1.73 8.42
C PHE A 472 -7.15 -3.24 8.29
N ILE A 473 -7.86 -3.83 7.36
CA ILE A 473 -7.53 -5.04 6.64
C ILE A 473 -7.38 -4.69 5.17
N ASN A 474 -6.38 -5.22 4.48
CA ASN A 474 -6.14 -4.91 3.08
C ASN A 474 -5.76 -6.18 2.32
N THR A 475 -6.36 -6.40 1.15
CA THR A 475 -5.98 -7.50 0.26
C THR A 475 -4.70 -7.17 -0.50
N GLY A 476 -3.62 -7.92 -0.22
CA GLY A 476 -2.36 -7.92 -0.97
C GLY A 476 -2.32 -9.11 -1.93
N PHE A 477 -3.05 -9.06 -3.04
CA PHE A 477 -3.26 -10.21 -3.92
C PHE A 477 -1.98 -10.77 -4.55
N LEU A 478 -0.93 -9.96 -4.65
CA LEU A 478 0.37 -10.39 -5.19
C LEU A 478 1.04 -11.38 -4.22
N ASP A 479 1.28 -10.98 -2.98
CA ASP A 479 1.80 -11.87 -1.94
C ASP A 479 0.87 -13.06 -1.70
N ARG A 480 -0.45 -12.81 -1.68
CA ARG A 480 -1.46 -13.86 -1.51
C ARG A 480 -1.37 -14.94 -2.59
N THR A 481 -1.09 -14.54 -3.85
CA THR A 481 -0.87 -15.47 -4.96
C THR A 481 0.45 -16.23 -4.80
N GLY A 482 1.51 -15.56 -4.37
CA GLY A 482 2.81 -16.18 -4.10
C GLY A 482 2.72 -17.23 -2.98
N ASP A 483 2.02 -16.92 -1.88
CA ASP A 483 1.76 -17.87 -0.79
C ASP A 483 0.87 -19.02 -1.24
N GLU A 484 -0.15 -18.77 -2.07
CA GLU A 484 -0.98 -19.83 -2.64
C GLU A 484 -0.14 -20.83 -3.44
N MET A 485 0.75 -20.34 -4.32
CA MET A 485 1.64 -21.18 -5.12
C MET A 485 2.59 -22.01 -4.25
N HIS A 486 3.18 -21.38 -3.23
CA HIS A 486 4.07 -22.08 -2.30
C HIS A 486 3.34 -23.15 -1.50
N THR A 487 2.19 -22.78 -0.93
CA THR A 487 1.36 -23.70 -0.12
C THR A 487 0.92 -24.93 -0.90
N CYS A 488 0.62 -24.79 -2.20
CA CYS A 488 0.21 -25.89 -3.06
C CYS A 488 1.34 -26.40 -3.99
N MET A 489 2.60 -26.15 -3.66
CA MET A 489 3.77 -26.46 -4.50
C MET A 489 3.82 -27.92 -4.94
N LEU A 490 3.40 -28.85 -4.10
CA LEU A 490 3.40 -30.30 -4.38
C LEU A 490 2.03 -30.86 -4.84
N ALA A 491 1.00 -30.02 -4.90
CA ALA A 491 -0.33 -30.47 -5.32
C ALA A 491 -0.42 -30.73 -6.82
N GLY A 492 0.23 -29.92 -7.64
CA GLY A 492 0.20 -30.03 -9.09
C GLY A 492 0.76 -28.81 -9.79
N PRO A 493 0.80 -28.81 -11.13
CA PRO A 493 1.24 -27.67 -11.89
C PRO A 493 0.24 -26.49 -11.73
N VAL A 494 0.76 -25.34 -11.34
CA VAL A 494 -0.01 -24.10 -11.25
C VAL A 494 -0.39 -23.63 -12.65
N MET A 495 -1.61 -23.14 -12.83
CA MET A 495 -2.07 -22.56 -14.08
C MET A 495 -1.26 -21.31 -14.46
N ARG A 496 -1.35 -20.87 -15.74
CA ARG A 496 -0.66 -19.65 -16.18
C ARG A 496 -1.13 -18.44 -15.37
N LYS A 497 -0.23 -17.47 -15.12
CA LYS A 497 -0.56 -16.28 -14.30
C LYS A 497 -1.78 -15.51 -14.81
N GLY A 498 -1.94 -15.41 -16.13
CA GLY A 498 -3.11 -14.77 -16.73
C GLY A 498 -4.43 -15.45 -16.38
N ASP A 499 -4.44 -16.77 -16.24
CA ASP A 499 -5.62 -17.57 -15.94
C ASP A 499 -6.01 -17.49 -14.45
N ILE A 500 -5.04 -17.26 -13.56
CA ILE A 500 -5.26 -17.11 -12.10
C ILE A 500 -6.23 -15.98 -11.78
N LYS A 501 -6.22 -14.90 -12.56
CA LYS A 501 -7.12 -13.74 -12.36
C LYS A 501 -8.60 -14.12 -12.35
N ASN A 502 -8.95 -15.20 -13.05
CA ASN A 502 -10.32 -15.70 -13.16
C ASN A 502 -10.59 -16.91 -12.25
N SER A 503 -9.64 -17.26 -11.37
CA SER A 503 -9.77 -18.39 -10.47
C SER A 503 -10.81 -18.14 -9.36
N THR A 504 -11.50 -19.19 -8.96
CA THR A 504 -12.56 -19.14 -7.94
C THR A 504 -12.04 -18.61 -6.60
N TRP A 505 -10.84 -19.03 -6.20
CA TRP A 505 -10.26 -18.63 -4.91
C TRP A 505 -9.96 -17.14 -4.84
N LEU A 506 -9.51 -16.53 -5.94
CA LEU A 506 -9.16 -15.10 -5.95
C LEU A 506 -10.41 -14.22 -5.78
N GLY A 507 -11.49 -14.55 -6.49
CA GLY A 507 -12.78 -13.87 -6.31
C GLY A 507 -13.36 -14.06 -4.90
N ALA A 508 -13.22 -15.26 -4.33
CA ALA A 508 -13.65 -15.57 -2.97
C ALA A 508 -12.82 -14.79 -1.94
N TYR A 509 -11.50 -14.71 -2.13
CA TYR A 509 -10.58 -13.96 -1.29
C TYR A 509 -10.94 -12.45 -1.22
N GLU A 510 -11.12 -11.84 -2.38
CA GLU A 510 -11.48 -10.42 -2.46
C GLU A 510 -12.83 -10.12 -1.81
N LYS A 511 -13.81 -11.02 -1.96
CA LYS A 511 -15.13 -10.91 -1.34
C LYS A 511 -15.09 -11.21 0.17
N ASN A 512 -14.32 -12.22 0.58
CA ASN A 512 -14.17 -12.62 1.99
C ASN A 512 -13.64 -11.47 2.85
N ASN A 513 -12.62 -10.75 2.36
CA ASN A 513 -12.03 -9.61 3.04
C ASN A 513 -13.09 -8.57 3.42
N VAL A 514 -13.93 -8.15 2.46
CA VAL A 514 -14.99 -7.16 2.71
C VAL A 514 -16.05 -7.70 3.67
N ASN A 515 -16.54 -8.91 3.42
CA ASN A 515 -17.62 -9.52 4.22
C ASN A 515 -17.20 -9.72 5.69
N VAL A 516 -15.99 -10.23 5.92
CA VAL A 516 -15.46 -10.42 7.27
C VAL A 516 -15.20 -9.09 7.95
N GLY A 517 -14.65 -8.10 7.23
CA GLY A 517 -14.44 -6.75 7.76
C GLY A 517 -15.75 -6.12 8.24
N LEU A 518 -16.81 -6.17 7.44
CA LEU A 518 -18.12 -5.66 7.82
C LEU A 518 -18.72 -6.45 8.98
N ALA A 519 -18.64 -7.78 8.97
CA ALA A 519 -19.12 -8.64 10.04
C ALA A 519 -18.39 -8.39 11.37
N CYS A 520 -17.13 -7.98 11.33
CA CYS A 520 -16.34 -7.60 12.51
C CYS A 520 -16.50 -6.13 12.93
N GLY A 521 -17.42 -5.37 12.32
CA GLY A 521 -17.73 -4.00 12.70
C GLY A 521 -16.65 -2.98 12.34
N LEU A 522 -15.92 -3.19 11.24
CA LEU A 522 -14.86 -2.26 10.80
C LEU A 522 -15.43 -0.95 10.25
N ARG A 523 -16.66 -0.95 9.68
CA ARG A 523 -17.28 0.27 9.19
C ARG A 523 -17.37 1.33 10.31
N GLY A 524 -16.83 2.51 10.06
CA GLY A 524 -16.76 3.60 11.03
C GLY A 524 -15.62 3.47 12.06
N ARG A 525 -14.72 2.49 11.93
CA ARG A 525 -13.60 2.24 12.86
C ARG A 525 -12.26 1.97 12.17
N ALA A 526 -12.28 1.28 11.03
CA ALA A 526 -11.11 0.84 10.32
C ALA A 526 -11.37 0.80 8.81
N GLN A 527 -10.32 0.77 8.02
CA GLN A 527 -10.43 0.65 6.56
C GLN A 527 -10.60 -0.82 6.13
N ILE A 528 -11.33 -1.01 5.05
CA ILE A 528 -11.35 -2.23 4.24
C ILE A 528 -10.71 -1.85 2.92
N GLY A 529 -9.47 -2.29 2.72
CA GLY A 529 -8.62 -1.87 1.61
C GLY A 529 -8.46 -2.94 0.53
N LYS A 530 -8.10 -2.47 -0.65
CA LYS A 530 -7.80 -3.28 -1.83
C LYS A 530 -6.43 -2.94 -2.41
N GLY A 531 -5.93 -3.83 -3.26
CA GLY A 531 -4.58 -3.83 -3.78
C GLY A 531 -4.23 -2.69 -4.74
N MET A 532 -2.95 -2.71 -5.13
CA MET A 532 -2.30 -1.72 -5.98
C MET A 532 -2.78 -1.79 -7.43
N TRP A 533 -2.79 -0.64 -8.11
CA TRP A 533 -2.77 -0.57 -9.57
C TRP A 533 -1.33 -0.63 -10.06
N ALA A 534 -0.96 -1.70 -10.74
CA ALA A 534 0.44 -1.97 -11.08
C ALA A 534 0.95 -1.27 -12.37
N MET A 535 0.04 -0.69 -13.17
CA MET A 535 0.37 -0.09 -14.48
C MET A 535 0.33 1.44 -14.42
N PRO A 536 1.39 2.12 -13.93
CA PRO A 536 1.35 3.55 -13.61
C PRO A 536 1.14 4.46 -14.83
N ASP A 537 1.44 3.97 -16.03
CA ASP A 537 1.26 4.73 -17.27
C ASP A 537 -0.14 4.53 -17.91
N LEU A 538 -0.92 3.52 -17.49
CA LEU A 538 -2.24 3.20 -18.03
C LEU A 538 -3.36 3.75 -17.14
N MET A 539 -3.52 5.07 -17.12
CA MET A 539 -4.49 5.75 -16.28
C MET A 539 -5.91 5.69 -16.85
N ALA A 540 -6.06 5.64 -18.17
CA ALA A 540 -7.35 5.41 -18.81
C ALA A 540 -7.96 4.05 -18.41
N ASP A 541 -7.16 3.00 -18.38
CA ASP A 541 -7.59 1.68 -17.93
C ASP A 541 -7.84 1.64 -16.43
N MET A 542 -7.04 2.34 -15.64
CA MET A 542 -7.28 2.52 -14.21
C MET A 542 -8.65 3.16 -13.96
N LEU A 543 -9.00 4.21 -14.67
CA LEU A 543 -10.29 4.89 -14.54
C LEU A 543 -11.48 3.99 -14.92
N LYS A 544 -11.30 3.01 -15.82
CA LYS A 544 -12.34 2.04 -16.17
C LYS A 544 -12.45 0.90 -15.15
N ALA A 545 -11.32 0.35 -14.72
CA ALA A 545 -11.30 -0.91 -13.97
C ALA A 545 -11.33 -0.70 -12.43
N LYS A 546 -10.58 0.27 -11.91
CA LYS A 546 -10.35 0.39 -10.46
C LYS A 546 -11.56 0.89 -9.67
N ILE A 547 -12.60 1.38 -10.35
CA ILE A 547 -13.91 1.65 -9.73
C ILE A 547 -14.53 0.38 -9.12
N GLY A 548 -14.13 -0.79 -9.57
CA GLY A 548 -14.54 -2.07 -8.99
C GLY A 548 -14.20 -2.20 -7.50
N HIS A 549 -13.13 -1.55 -7.01
CA HIS A 549 -12.76 -1.57 -5.61
C HIS A 549 -13.80 -0.88 -4.71
N PRO A 550 -14.16 0.40 -4.88
CA PRO A 550 -15.23 1.02 -4.10
C PRO A 550 -16.60 0.35 -4.33
N LEU A 551 -16.91 -0.14 -5.54
CA LEU A 551 -18.15 -0.90 -5.81
C LEU A 551 -18.19 -2.24 -5.06
N ALA A 552 -17.07 -2.84 -4.75
CA ALA A 552 -16.97 -4.02 -3.88
C ALA A 552 -17.12 -3.70 -2.36
N GLY A 553 -17.25 -2.44 -1.98
CA GLY A 553 -17.38 -2.00 -0.59
C GLY A 553 -16.05 -1.67 0.10
N ALA A 554 -14.94 -1.56 -0.63
CA ALA A 554 -13.67 -1.12 -0.07
C ALA A 554 -13.64 0.41 0.05
N ASN A 555 -13.37 0.93 1.25
CA ASN A 555 -13.29 2.37 1.48
C ASN A 555 -11.89 2.96 1.24
N THR A 556 -10.92 2.11 0.88
CA THR A 556 -9.61 2.54 0.36
C THR A 556 -9.06 1.53 -0.62
N ALA A 557 -8.16 1.97 -1.49
CA ALA A 557 -7.37 1.09 -2.36
C ALA A 557 -6.03 1.75 -2.69
N TRP A 558 -5.01 0.93 -2.90
CA TRP A 558 -3.66 1.40 -3.13
C TRP A 558 -3.46 1.94 -4.55
N VAL A 559 -2.69 3.00 -4.65
CA VAL A 559 -2.31 3.65 -5.92
C VAL A 559 -0.80 3.91 -5.94
N PRO A 560 -0.15 3.88 -7.14
CA PRO A 560 1.29 3.93 -7.27
C PRO A 560 1.88 5.36 -7.28
N SER A 561 1.05 6.39 -7.42
CA SER A 561 1.53 7.77 -7.58
C SER A 561 0.51 8.80 -7.13
N PRO A 562 0.93 10.06 -6.83
CA PRO A 562 0.02 11.17 -6.58
C PRO A 562 -0.98 11.42 -7.72
N THR A 563 -0.55 11.28 -8.96
CA THR A 563 -1.41 11.40 -10.15
C THR A 563 -2.50 10.33 -10.15
N ALA A 564 -2.12 9.07 -9.93
CA ALA A 564 -3.08 7.97 -9.81
C ALA A 564 -4.05 8.19 -8.64
N ALA A 565 -3.59 8.74 -7.50
CA ALA A 565 -4.45 9.09 -6.38
C ALA A 565 -5.50 10.12 -6.78
N THR A 566 -5.13 11.17 -7.51
CA THR A 566 -6.05 12.21 -7.96
C THR A 566 -7.12 11.65 -8.90
N LEU A 567 -6.74 10.80 -9.83
CA LEU A 567 -7.69 10.16 -10.75
C LEU A 567 -8.57 9.13 -10.03
N HIS A 568 -8.00 8.32 -9.13
CA HIS A 568 -8.76 7.32 -8.36
C HIS A 568 -9.75 7.96 -7.38
N ALA A 569 -9.47 9.16 -6.86
CA ALA A 569 -10.41 9.92 -6.03
C ALA A 569 -11.75 10.17 -6.74
N MET A 570 -11.75 10.27 -8.07
CA MET A 570 -12.96 10.43 -8.87
C MET A 570 -13.92 9.24 -8.75
N HIS A 571 -13.43 8.04 -8.45
CA HIS A 571 -14.28 6.87 -8.19
C HIS A 571 -15.05 7.00 -6.86
N TYR A 572 -14.44 7.57 -5.83
CA TYR A 572 -15.10 7.82 -4.53
C TYR A 572 -16.11 8.97 -4.61
N HIS A 573 -16.00 9.85 -5.61
CA HIS A 573 -17.07 10.77 -5.96
C HIS A 573 -18.23 10.08 -6.69
N GLN A 574 -18.01 8.94 -7.34
CA GLN A 574 -19.06 8.18 -8.04
C GLN A 574 -19.74 7.16 -7.11
N VAL A 575 -19.04 6.66 -6.09
CA VAL A 575 -19.52 5.61 -5.18
C VAL A 575 -19.49 6.13 -3.74
N ASP A 576 -20.64 6.26 -3.11
CA ASP A 576 -20.77 6.52 -1.67
C ASP A 576 -20.53 5.20 -0.91
N VAL A 577 -19.25 4.91 -0.64
CA VAL A 577 -18.83 3.64 -0.02
C VAL A 577 -19.42 3.46 1.39
N PRO A 578 -19.45 4.47 2.28
CA PRO A 578 -20.11 4.34 3.58
C PRO A 578 -21.58 3.93 3.49
N ALA A 579 -22.33 4.51 2.53
CA ALA A 579 -23.73 4.14 2.28
C ALA A 579 -23.84 2.72 1.71
N LEU A 580 -22.96 2.35 0.78
CA LEU A 580 -22.89 1.01 0.19
C LEU A 580 -22.58 -0.05 1.27
N GLN A 581 -21.58 0.16 2.11
CA GLN A 581 -21.26 -0.75 3.22
C GLN A 581 -22.44 -0.97 4.16
N LYS A 582 -23.18 0.09 4.48
CA LYS A 582 -24.42 -0.03 5.29
C LYS A 582 -25.50 -0.88 4.61
N GLN A 583 -25.59 -0.81 3.28
CA GLN A 583 -26.51 -1.67 2.51
C GLN A 583 -26.05 -3.14 2.52
N MET A 584 -24.74 -3.37 2.33
CA MET A 584 -24.14 -4.69 2.36
C MET A 584 -24.33 -5.39 3.71
N GLU A 585 -24.10 -4.69 4.84
CA GLU A 585 -24.38 -5.21 6.19
C GLU A 585 -25.82 -5.69 6.33
N LYS A 586 -26.79 -4.90 5.84
CA LYS A 586 -28.21 -5.26 5.89
C LYS A 586 -28.54 -6.46 4.97
N ALA A 587 -27.88 -6.58 3.84
CA ALA A 587 -28.11 -7.69 2.91
C ALA A 587 -27.54 -9.00 3.46
N VAL A 588 -26.33 -8.97 4.04
CA VAL A 588 -25.69 -10.13 4.69
C VAL A 588 -26.51 -10.63 5.88
N ALA A 589 -27.07 -9.73 6.68
CA ALA A 589 -27.91 -10.10 7.83
C ALA A 589 -29.19 -10.88 7.48
N LYS A 590 -29.60 -10.87 6.20
CA LYS A 590 -30.78 -11.60 5.70
C LYS A 590 -30.46 -12.97 5.12
N GLN A 591 -29.18 -13.35 5.03
CA GLN A 591 -28.74 -14.62 4.44
C GLN A 591 -28.47 -15.68 5.51
N ASP A 592 -28.45 -16.96 5.12
CA ASP A 592 -27.90 -18.02 5.96
C ASP A 592 -26.37 -17.82 6.08
N LEU A 593 -25.98 -17.15 7.18
CA LEU A 593 -24.59 -16.81 7.43
C LEU A 593 -23.68 -18.02 7.54
N LYS A 594 -24.20 -19.16 8.02
CA LYS A 594 -23.42 -20.39 8.16
C LYS A 594 -23.11 -20.97 6.77
N GLN A 595 -24.12 -21.09 5.92
CA GLN A 595 -23.95 -21.62 4.56
C GLN A 595 -23.06 -20.70 3.72
N LEU A 596 -23.31 -19.38 3.75
CA LEU A 596 -22.48 -18.40 3.05
C LEU A 596 -21.01 -18.48 3.46
N ARG A 597 -20.75 -18.71 4.74
CA ARG A 597 -19.41 -18.86 5.28
C ARG A 597 -18.72 -20.13 4.80
N GLU A 598 -19.45 -21.25 4.80
CA GLU A 598 -18.95 -22.53 4.31
C GLU A 598 -18.63 -22.46 2.82
N ASP A 599 -19.50 -21.89 2.01
CA ASP A 599 -19.30 -21.73 0.56
C ASP A 599 -18.09 -20.82 0.27
N THR A 600 -17.97 -19.71 1.01
CA THR A 600 -16.81 -18.80 0.87
C THR A 600 -15.52 -19.50 1.25
N LEU A 601 -15.49 -20.25 2.36
CA LEU A 601 -14.30 -20.98 2.79
C LEU A 601 -13.93 -22.10 1.80
N ASN A 602 -14.91 -22.84 1.29
CA ASN A 602 -14.68 -23.88 0.29
C ASN A 602 -14.08 -23.29 -1.01
N ALA A 603 -14.57 -22.12 -1.44
CA ALA A 603 -14.05 -21.44 -2.61
C ALA A 603 -12.63 -20.88 -2.35
N LEU A 604 -12.38 -20.30 -1.18
CA LEU A 604 -11.10 -19.77 -0.77
C LEU A 604 -10.00 -20.83 -0.66
N LEU A 605 -10.38 -22.07 -0.30
CA LEU A 605 -9.46 -23.19 -0.12
C LEU A 605 -9.16 -23.94 -1.43
N GLN A 606 -9.83 -23.63 -2.52
CA GLN A 606 -9.38 -24.07 -3.84
C GLN A 606 -8.06 -23.39 -4.19
N PHE A 607 -7.21 -24.06 -4.94
CA PHE A 607 -5.92 -23.51 -5.34
C PHE A 607 -5.71 -23.63 -6.85
N PRO A 608 -4.83 -22.78 -7.43
CA PRO A 608 -4.74 -22.59 -8.88
C PRO A 608 -3.91 -23.66 -9.57
N VAL A 609 -4.07 -24.92 -9.20
CA VAL A 609 -3.40 -26.04 -9.88
C VAL A 609 -4.34 -26.73 -10.86
N VAL A 610 -3.77 -27.32 -11.89
CA VAL A 610 -4.46 -28.16 -12.85
C VAL A 610 -4.05 -29.64 -12.64
N ALA A 611 -4.87 -30.57 -13.11
CA ALA A 611 -4.45 -31.96 -13.18
C ALA A 611 -3.22 -32.08 -14.12
N LYS A 612 -2.35 -33.05 -13.84
CA LYS A 612 -1.06 -33.14 -14.56
C LYS A 612 -1.24 -33.31 -16.07
N ASP A 613 -2.24 -34.05 -16.49
CA ASP A 613 -2.61 -34.25 -17.89
C ASP A 613 -3.27 -33.01 -18.54
N ALA A 614 -3.85 -32.13 -17.74
CA ALA A 614 -4.41 -30.86 -18.19
C ALA A 614 -3.34 -29.75 -18.34
N ALA A 615 -2.12 -29.95 -17.89
CA ALA A 615 -0.98 -29.05 -18.09
C ALA A 615 -0.35 -29.17 -19.49
N ASN A 616 -1.19 -29.34 -20.53
CA ASN A 616 -0.80 -29.60 -21.91
C ASN A 616 -0.68 -28.33 -22.77
N TRP A 617 -0.31 -27.22 -22.15
CA TRP A 617 -0.08 -25.95 -22.84
C TRP A 617 0.92 -26.09 -24.00
N SER A 618 0.73 -25.33 -25.08
CA SER A 618 1.64 -25.35 -26.23
C SER A 618 3.07 -24.94 -25.82
N ALA A 619 4.06 -25.38 -26.61
CA ALA A 619 5.44 -24.99 -26.38
C ALA A 619 5.59 -23.44 -26.40
N GLN A 620 4.83 -22.78 -27.27
CA GLN A 620 4.82 -21.31 -27.36
C GLN A 620 4.24 -20.65 -26.09
N ASP A 621 3.12 -21.17 -25.55
CA ASP A 621 2.53 -20.64 -24.31
C ASP A 621 3.48 -20.80 -23.13
N LYS A 622 4.11 -21.97 -23.01
CA LYS A 622 5.13 -22.25 -21.97
C LYS A 622 6.31 -21.29 -22.08
N GLN A 623 6.82 -21.07 -23.30
CA GLN A 623 7.94 -20.17 -23.50
C GLN A 623 7.56 -18.71 -23.19
N LYS A 624 6.39 -18.27 -23.62
CA LYS A 624 5.88 -16.91 -23.32
C LYS A 624 5.73 -16.68 -21.82
N GLU A 625 5.24 -17.66 -21.08
CA GLU A 625 5.11 -17.57 -19.62
C GLU A 625 6.47 -17.53 -18.93
N LEU A 626 7.44 -18.32 -19.39
CA LEU A 626 8.82 -18.27 -18.90
C LEU A 626 9.47 -16.91 -19.18
N ASP A 627 9.31 -16.39 -20.40
CA ASP A 627 9.86 -15.09 -20.79
C ASP A 627 9.35 -13.97 -19.90
N ASN A 628 8.05 -13.94 -19.68
CA ASN A 628 7.41 -12.92 -18.84
C ASN A 628 7.88 -13.00 -17.38
N ASN A 629 7.99 -14.21 -16.83
CA ASN A 629 8.51 -14.41 -15.46
C ASN A 629 9.98 -14.02 -15.35
N ALA A 630 10.82 -14.48 -16.29
CA ALA A 630 12.26 -14.22 -16.28
C ALA A 630 12.56 -12.72 -16.45
N GLN A 631 11.85 -12.03 -17.34
CA GLN A 631 12.02 -10.60 -17.54
C GLN A 631 11.66 -9.80 -16.29
N GLY A 632 10.52 -10.09 -15.65
CA GLY A 632 10.12 -9.44 -14.40
C GLY A 632 11.13 -9.68 -13.28
N ILE A 633 11.60 -10.93 -13.12
CA ILE A 633 12.61 -11.29 -12.11
C ILE A 633 13.91 -10.51 -12.35
N LEU A 634 14.48 -10.62 -13.54
CA LEU A 634 15.78 -10.02 -13.87
C LEU A 634 15.74 -8.50 -13.81
N GLY A 635 14.70 -7.88 -14.38
CA GLY A 635 14.53 -6.43 -14.42
C GLY A 635 14.38 -5.80 -13.03
N TYR A 636 13.74 -6.51 -12.10
CA TYR A 636 13.62 -6.08 -10.72
C TYR A 636 14.89 -6.35 -9.90
N VAL A 637 15.43 -7.59 -9.98
CA VAL A 637 16.56 -8.03 -9.14
C VAL A 637 17.82 -7.23 -9.44
N VAL A 638 18.09 -6.87 -10.69
CA VAL A 638 19.31 -6.13 -11.05
C VAL A 638 19.36 -4.77 -10.35
N ARG A 639 18.23 -4.05 -10.29
CA ARG A 639 18.16 -2.77 -9.57
C ARG A 639 18.20 -2.95 -8.06
N TRP A 640 17.56 -3.99 -7.55
CA TRP A 640 17.53 -4.30 -6.14
C TRP A 640 18.90 -4.68 -5.58
N VAL A 641 19.58 -5.62 -6.24
CA VAL A 641 20.86 -6.16 -5.77
C VAL A 641 22.01 -5.19 -6.04
N ASP A 642 22.13 -4.64 -7.25
CA ASP A 642 23.27 -3.81 -7.62
C ASP A 642 23.11 -2.35 -7.17
N GLN A 643 21.90 -1.80 -7.24
CA GLN A 643 21.67 -0.36 -6.98
C GLN A 643 20.96 -0.09 -5.64
N GLY A 644 20.38 -1.10 -4.96
CA GLY A 644 19.62 -0.90 -3.74
C GLY A 644 18.25 -0.22 -3.96
N VAL A 645 17.68 -0.38 -5.15
CA VAL A 645 16.37 0.17 -5.53
C VAL A 645 15.30 -0.90 -5.33
N GLY A 646 14.43 -0.71 -4.34
CA GLY A 646 13.43 -1.69 -3.94
C GLY A 646 12.09 -1.61 -4.67
N CYS A 647 11.84 -0.56 -5.44
CA CYS A 647 10.64 -0.39 -6.25
C CYS A 647 11.02 0.27 -7.58
N SER A 648 10.69 -0.36 -8.70
CA SER A 648 11.06 0.13 -10.02
C SER A 648 9.99 -0.20 -11.06
N LYS A 649 9.91 0.63 -12.10
CA LYS A 649 9.09 0.36 -13.28
C LYS A 649 9.86 -0.58 -14.21
N VAL A 650 9.40 -1.82 -14.34
CA VAL A 650 9.98 -2.86 -15.19
C VAL A 650 9.06 -3.12 -16.37
N PRO A 651 9.51 -2.98 -17.63
CA PRO A 651 8.68 -3.34 -18.78
C PRO A 651 8.43 -4.86 -18.82
N ASP A 652 7.18 -5.26 -19.10
CA ASP A 652 6.84 -6.64 -19.41
C ASP A 652 7.26 -7.01 -20.85
N ILE A 653 6.99 -8.24 -21.28
CA ILE A 653 7.31 -8.72 -22.64
C ILE A 653 6.56 -7.99 -23.75
N ASN A 654 5.53 -7.20 -23.44
CA ASN A 654 4.78 -6.38 -24.37
C ASN A 654 5.19 -4.89 -24.29
N GLY A 655 6.20 -4.56 -23.50
CA GLY A 655 6.68 -3.20 -23.27
C GLY A 655 5.83 -2.37 -22.30
N VAL A 656 4.86 -2.96 -21.62
CA VAL A 656 4.06 -2.29 -20.60
C VAL A 656 4.88 -2.15 -19.31
N GLY A 657 5.09 -0.92 -18.86
CA GLY A 657 5.77 -0.66 -17.60
C GLY A 657 4.92 -1.09 -16.39
N LEU A 658 5.44 -2.05 -15.62
CA LEU A 658 4.82 -2.52 -14.39
C LEU A 658 5.61 -1.97 -13.19
N MET A 659 4.88 -1.49 -12.17
CA MET A 659 5.50 -1.13 -10.90
C MET A 659 5.75 -2.42 -10.10
N GLU A 660 7.01 -2.86 -10.12
CA GLU A 660 7.44 -4.09 -9.49
C GLU A 660 7.97 -3.87 -8.09
N ASP A 661 7.65 -4.79 -7.18
CA ASP A 661 8.19 -4.92 -5.83
C ASP A 661 8.46 -6.40 -5.50
N ARG A 662 8.84 -6.71 -4.26
CA ARG A 662 9.16 -8.10 -3.87
C ARG A 662 7.97 -9.06 -3.96
N ALA A 663 6.75 -8.58 -3.81
CA ALA A 663 5.55 -9.42 -3.92
C ALA A 663 5.39 -10.00 -5.33
N THR A 664 5.65 -9.20 -6.36
CA THR A 664 5.62 -9.66 -7.76
C THR A 664 6.75 -10.65 -8.05
N LEU A 665 7.93 -10.40 -7.49
CA LEU A 665 9.08 -11.31 -7.59
C LEU A 665 8.77 -12.69 -6.98
N ARG A 666 8.08 -12.71 -5.81
CA ARG A 666 7.64 -13.94 -5.16
C ARG A 666 6.74 -14.79 -6.07
N ILE A 667 5.75 -14.18 -6.73
CA ILE A 667 4.88 -14.89 -7.68
C ILE A 667 5.70 -15.52 -8.79
N SER A 668 6.53 -14.72 -9.47
CA SER A 668 7.27 -15.16 -10.66
C SER A 668 8.27 -16.28 -10.35
N SER A 669 9.00 -16.18 -9.23
CA SER A 669 9.95 -17.22 -8.80
C SER A 669 9.25 -18.51 -8.37
N GLN A 670 8.15 -18.43 -7.59
CA GLN A 670 7.38 -19.61 -7.18
C GLN A 670 6.69 -20.28 -8.36
N HIS A 671 6.21 -19.54 -9.35
CA HIS A 671 5.61 -20.09 -10.56
C HIS A 671 6.62 -20.91 -11.37
N MET A 672 7.80 -20.36 -11.61
CA MET A 672 8.87 -21.07 -12.35
C MET A 672 9.35 -22.32 -11.57
N ALA A 673 9.52 -22.19 -10.24
CA ALA A 673 9.89 -23.34 -9.39
C ALA A 673 8.83 -24.45 -9.42
N ASN A 674 7.53 -24.10 -9.39
CA ASN A 674 6.44 -25.05 -9.49
C ASN A 674 6.40 -25.76 -10.86
N TRP A 675 6.57 -25.03 -11.95
CA TRP A 675 6.59 -25.63 -13.28
C TRP A 675 7.78 -26.57 -13.49
N MET A 676 8.95 -26.26 -12.93
CA MET A 676 10.08 -27.20 -12.91
C MET A 676 9.77 -28.44 -12.05
N GLN A 677 9.19 -28.25 -10.86
CA GLN A 677 8.81 -29.32 -9.92
C GLN A 677 7.89 -30.35 -10.58
N HIS A 678 6.97 -29.91 -11.44
CA HIS A 678 5.98 -30.78 -12.09
C HIS A 678 6.39 -31.20 -13.51
N GLY A 679 7.58 -30.83 -13.99
CA GLY A 679 8.07 -31.20 -15.31
C GLY A 679 7.32 -30.53 -16.46
N VAL A 680 6.63 -29.43 -16.22
CA VAL A 680 5.99 -28.59 -17.26
C VAL A 680 7.07 -27.98 -18.15
N VAL A 681 8.18 -27.58 -17.52
CA VAL A 681 9.43 -27.10 -18.15
C VAL A 681 10.62 -27.77 -17.50
N THR A 682 11.75 -27.82 -18.23
CA THR A 682 13.01 -28.34 -17.71
C THR A 682 13.89 -27.24 -17.15
N GLU A 683 14.77 -27.57 -16.22
CA GLU A 683 15.78 -26.64 -15.69
C GLU A 683 16.62 -26.03 -16.82
N LYS A 684 16.98 -26.83 -17.85
CA LYS A 684 17.72 -26.36 -19.03
C LYS A 684 16.96 -25.27 -19.79
N GLN A 685 15.66 -25.45 -19.98
CA GLN A 685 14.81 -24.43 -20.64
C GLN A 685 14.73 -23.14 -19.81
N VAL A 686 14.53 -23.28 -18.49
CA VAL A 686 14.50 -22.13 -17.58
C VAL A 686 15.82 -21.37 -17.60
N LYS A 687 16.97 -22.05 -17.51
CA LYS A 687 18.29 -21.44 -17.56
C LYS A 687 18.53 -20.70 -18.88
N ALA A 688 18.24 -21.35 -20.01
CA ALA A 688 18.36 -20.72 -21.33
C ALA A 688 17.46 -19.48 -21.48
N THR A 689 16.27 -19.52 -20.88
CA THR A 689 15.35 -18.35 -20.84
C THR A 689 15.94 -17.22 -19.99
N MET A 690 16.47 -17.51 -18.80
CA MET A 690 17.12 -16.52 -17.94
C MET A 690 18.30 -15.83 -18.65
N GLU A 691 19.15 -16.60 -19.32
CA GLU A 691 20.29 -16.06 -20.07
C GLU A 691 19.85 -15.16 -21.24
N ARG A 692 18.84 -15.58 -22.00
CA ARG A 692 18.31 -14.80 -23.11
C ARG A 692 17.60 -13.52 -22.64
N MET A 693 16.80 -13.61 -21.58
CA MET A 693 16.07 -12.47 -21.04
C MET A 693 16.97 -11.46 -20.33
N ALA A 694 18.15 -11.89 -19.84
CA ALA A 694 19.15 -10.97 -19.31
C ALA A 694 19.61 -9.95 -20.38
N ALA A 695 19.82 -10.40 -21.61
CA ALA A 695 20.17 -9.49 -22.71
C ALA A 695 19.04 -8.51 -23.06
N VAL A 696 17.78 -8.93 -22.92
CA VAL A 696 16.62 -8.03 -23.12
C VAL A 696 16.58 -6.96 -22.03
N VAL A 697 16.78 -7.34 -20.77
CA VAL A 697 16.81 -6.41 -19.64
C VAL A 697 18.00 -5.45 -19.74
N ASP A 698 19.17 -5.92 -20.16
CA ASP A 698 20.33 -5.06 -20.40
C ASP A 698 20.03 -4.00 -21.47
N ALA A 699 19.38 -4.37 -22.58
CA ALA A 699 18.98 -3.42 -23.61
C ALA A 699 17.97 -2.38 -23.10
N GLN A 700 17.03 -2.78 -22.23
CA GLN A 700 16.07 -1.88 -21.62
C GLN A 700 16.71 -0.86 -20.67
N ASN A 701 17.89 -1.15 -20.13
CA ASN A 701 18.62 -0.31 -19.18
C ASN A 701 19.85 0.38 -19.79
N ALA A 702 20.08 0.28 -21.08
CA ALA A 702 21.26 0.83 -21.76
C ALA A 702 21.49 2.33 -21.59
N GLY A 703 20.45 3.09 -21.23
CA GLY A 703 20.52 4.54 -20.94
C GLY A 703 20.91 4.90 -19.50
N ASP A 704 21.05 3.93 -18.61
CA ASP A 704 21.42 4.16 -17.21
C ASP A 704 22.93 3.94 -17.01
N ALA A 705 23.66 5.02 -16.77
CA ALA A 705 25.12 4.98 -16.58
C ALA A 705 25.57 4.15 -15.35
N ALA A 706 24.68 3.92 -14.38
CA ALA A 706 24.95 3.11 -13.19
C ALA A 706 24.63 1.63 -13.39
N TYR A 707 24.05 1.25 -14.52
CA TYR A 707 23.64 -0.11 -14.81
C TYR A 707 24.83 -1.01 -15.14
N GLN A 708 24.88 -2.22 -14.56
CA GLN A 708 25.89 -3.24 -14.84
C GLN A 708 25.26 -4.37 -15.68
N PRO A 709 25.69 -4.57 -16.94
CA PRO A 709 25.14 -5.62 -17.78
C PRO A 709 25.35 -7.04 -17.23
N MET A 710 24.32 -7.86 -17.34
CA MET A 710 24.32 -9.27 -16.94
C MET A 710 24.76 -10.20 -18.08
N ALA A 711 24.30 -9.94 -19.31
CA ALA A 711 24.60 -10.77 -20.47
C ALA A 711 26.11 -10.75 -20.81
N GLY A 712 26.65 -11.93 -21.11
CA GLY A 712 28.10 -12.10 -21.30
C GLY A 712 28.95 -12.08 -20.02
N ASN A 713 28.32 -11.80 -18.85
CA ASN A 713 29.00 -11.69 -17.57
C ASN A 713 28.37 -12.53 -16.45
N PHE A 714 27.63 -13.57 -16.81
CA PHE A 714 26.81 -14.38 -15.87
C PHE A 714 27.60 -14.92 -14.67
N ALA A 715 28.87 -15.30 -14.89
CA ALA A 715 29.74 -15.82 -13.85
C ALA A 715 30.16 -14.77 -12.80
N LYS A 716 30.09 -13.47 -13.11
CA LYS A 716 30.50 -12.38 -12.21
C LYS A 716 29.29 -11.55 -11.71
N SER A 717 28.23 -11.42 -12.51
CA SER A 717 27.03 -10.64 -12.14
C SER A 717 26.37 -11.18 -10.88
N ALA A 718 26.35 -10.37 -9.82
CA ALA A 718 25.66 -10.68 -8.57
C ALA A 718 24.15 -10.73 -8.79
N ALA A 719 23.61 -9.80 -9.55
CA ALA A 719 22.18 -9.73 -9.86
C ALA A 719 21.69 -10.96 -10.63
N TYR A 720 22.42 -11.39 -11.67
CA TYR A 720 22.05 -12.60 -12.41
C TYR A 720 22.05 -13.85 -11.52
N LYS A 721 23.08 -14.01 -10.68
CA LYS A 721 23.15 -15.13 -9.72
C LYS A 721 22.04 -15.10 -8.71
N ALA A 722 21.71 -13.91 -8.19
CA ALA A 722 20.59 -13.72 -7.27
C ALA A 722 19.25 -14.11 -7.93
N ALA A 723 19.02 -13.67 -9.17
CA ALA A 723 17.83 -14.02 -9.95
C ALA A 723 17.72 -15.53 -10.19
N CYS A 724 18.84 -16.20 -10.53
CA CYS A 724 18.88 -17.66 -10.66
C CYS A 724 18.60 -18.36 -9.31
N ASP A 725 19.20 -17.90 -8.22
CA ASP A 725 18.98 -18.49 -6.89
C ASP A 725 17.48 -18.41 -6.49
N LEU A 726 16.81 -17.29 -6.77
CA LEU A 726 15.38 -17.13 -6.49
C LEU A 726 14.50 -18.15 -7.22
N VAL A 727 14.87 -18.51 -8.45
CA VAL A 727 14.13 -19.48 -9.25
C VAL A 727 14.49 -20.92 -8.87
N PHE A 728 15.77 -21.27 -8.89
CA PHE A 728 16.22 -22.66 -8.69
C PHE A 728 16.18 -23.12 -7.23
N LYS A 729 16.24 -22.19 -6.27
CA LYS A 729 16.08 -22.44 -4.83
C LYS A 729 14.73 -22.01 -4.28
N GLY A 730 13.84 -21.53 -5.15
CA GLY A 730 12.54 -20.93 -4.75
C GLY A 730 11.66 -21.86 -3.94
N LYS A 731 11.61 -23.15 -4.30
CA LYS A 731 10.87 -24.17 -3.55
C LYS A 731 11.37 -24.32 -2.10
N ALA A 732 12.67 -24.18 -1.87
CA ALA A 732 13.30 -24.34 -0.56
C ALA A 732 13.25 -23.08 0.31
N GLN A 733 12.75 -21.95 -0.22
CA GLN A 733 12.64 -20.73 0.56
C GLN A 733 11.47 -20.81 1.56
N PRO A 734 11.66 -20.33 2.80
CA PRO A 734 10.59 -20.34 3.80
C PRO A 734 9.39 -19.55 3.29
N SER A 735 8.22 -20.18 3.27
CA SER A 735 6.96 -19.62 2.73
C SER A 735 7.07 -19.06 1.29
N GLY A 736 8.08 -19.47 0.52
CA GLY A 736 8.36 -18.98 -0.82
C GLY A 736 8.82 -17.52 -0.89
N TYR A 737 9.29 -16.93 0.20
CA TYR A 737 9.75 -15.56 0.25
C TYR A 737 11.08 -15.35 -0.46
N THR A 738 11.29 -14.14 -0.93
CA THR A 738 12.48 -13.75 -1.71
C THR A 738 13.54 -13.05 -0.86
N GLU A 739 13.14 -12.54 0.30
CA GLU A 739 13.94 -11.72 1.19
C GLU A 739 15.24 -12.39 1.64
N PRO A 740 15.27 -13.67 2.06
CA PRO A 740 16.51 -14.27 2.54
C PRO A 740 17.62 -14.25 1.49
N LEU A 741 17.29 -14.57 0.24
CA LEU A 741 18.25 -14.57 -0.86
C LEU A 741 18.63 -13.16 -1.31
N LEU A 742 17.65 -12.26 -1.45
CA LEU A 742 17.91 -10.88 -1.86
C LEU A 742 18.80 -10.16 -0.85
N HIS A 743 18.50 -10.23 0.44
CA HIS A 743 19.31 -9.60 1.48
C HIS A 743 20.73 -10.14 1.50
N ALA A 744 20.89 -11.46 1.41
CA ALA A 744 22.21 -12.09 1.37
C ALA A 744 23.05 -11.60 0.15
N TRP A 745 22.43 -11.49 -1.03
CA TRP A 745 23.12 -11.00 -2.22
C TRP A 745 23.44 -9.49 -2.15
N ARG A 746 22.50 -8.68 -1.66
CA ARG A 746 22.75 -7.23 -1.48
C ARG A 746 23.87 -6.96 -0.49
N LEU A 747 23.90 -7.66 0.64
CA LEU A 747 25.00 -7.53 1.62
C LEU A 747 26.34 -7.90 1.02
N LYS A 748 26.41 -8.92 0.15
CA LYS A 748 27.65 -9.25 -0.58
C LYS A 748 28.09 -8.11 -1.50
N VAL A 749 27.16 -7.51 -2.24
CA VAL A 749 27.48 -6.37 -3.13
C VAL A 749 27.93 -5.15 -2.33
N LYS A 750 27.29 -4.86 -1.19
CA LYS A 750 27.72 -3.75 -0.31
C LYS A 750 29.08 -3.98 0.35
N ALA A 751 29.50 -5.22 0.49
CA ALA A 751 30.79 -5.58 1.11
C ALA A 751 31.96 -5.67 0.09
N ALA A 752 31.68 -5.74 -1.21
CA ALA A 752 32.66 -5.78 -2.30
C ALA A 752 33.17 -4.38 -2.67
#